data_f4036e913624e8f4bc0dfe87b45727d7
#
_entry.id   f4036e913624e8f4bc0dfe87b45727d7
#
_cell.length_a   1.000
_cell.length_b   1.000
_cell.length_c   1.000
_cell.angle_alpha   90.00
_cell.angle_beta   90.00
_cell.angle_gamma   90.00
#
_symmetry.space_group_name_H-M   'P 1'
#
loop_
_entity.id
_entity.type
_entity.pdbx_description
1 polymer ?
#
loop_
_entity_poly.entity_id
_entity_poly.type
_entity_poly.pdbx_seq_one_letter_code
_entity_poly.pdbx_strand_id
1 'polypeptide(L)'
;MKRILQVCFTFALFAFGFSQSLRPVAEKVQRAHSANKMFAKYSVFTEEKSGQLRNKYRAAADGVSVMKLNTAEISRINAERPEALEMVFPFEGKDITVELVKNNFLTDDFRLSTDKGRTSYSPGVYYHGIVKGDNESLVAISFFNDDVVGVTSIRNIGNIVIGKAKDSEYFVSYNDANLKQANPFSCAADELIENQKMAMPSFDPKTMTDKKTDNCVRIYYEAGFGPYTQNGSNVQTTTNWVTAMHNNISTLYANDGITVALSEVMVWTTTDPYSGTPSNILNQFRNTRTSFNGDIAQLLRNPATTSIAWVNALCSTYKYSYSGVNFSYQNVPTYSWNIEAMTHEIGHNLGSPHTHACAWNGNDTAIDGCGPASGNDEGCNAPLPTNGGTIMSYCHLVGSVGINFSLGFGPQPGALIRNTVNSKGCLGTNCVTSCALTVTGLNITSVTATSASATIVDATGTSWKYRLAKMDGTVVASGNTTNKALTFSNLDQGTYYTIAVGTDCSGPQAFAYEQLILTDADWCAGVPFTDPGGENANYGDSQIIIKTFYPSTTCAPNAKLKLVFTEFATEQGYDFMNVYDGPSTGSPRFTGGTQISGNTIPGPFTSTHSTGAITVRFISDPGATEAGWVAHFESSILGVNDAALSSDVNISQTATAGVFSITSKDKVLSYSVFDASGKMVSKGAKVDSTVAKLDLSSFPRGTYVVSVTTSKETVTKKVIR
;
A
#
# COMPACT_ATOMS: atom_id res chain seq x y z
N MET A 1 -76.43 -4.78 59.83
CA MET A 1 -74.99 -4.73 59.77
C MET A 1 -74.50 -5.16 58.39
N LYS A 2 -74.24 -4.19 57.49
CA LYS A 2 -73.76 -4.44 56.13
C LYS A 2 -72.27 -4.17 56.13
N ARG A 3 -71.45 -5.17 55.80
CA ARG A 3 -70.07 -5.01 55.52
C ARG A 3 -69.86 -4.61 54.09
N ILE A 4 -69.27 -3.43 53.88
CA ILE A 4 -68.83 -2.93 52.57
C ILE A 4 -67.42 -3.51 52.33
N LEU A 5 -67.25 -4.29 51.25
CA LEU A 5 -65.97 -4.82 50.78
C LEU A 5 -65.39 -3.79 49.79
N GLN A 6 -64.32 -3.06 50.17
CA GLN A 6 -63.57 -2.23 49.24
C GLN A 6 -62.57 -3.11 48.46
N VAL A 7 -62.77 -3.21 47.16
CA VAL A 7 -61.84 -3.80 46.23
C VAL A 7 -60.91 -2.70 45.70
N CYS A 8 -59.65 -2.69 46.14
CA CYS A 8 -58.59 -1.85 45.58
C CYS A 8 -58.13 -2.44 44.23
N PHE A 9 -58.50 -1.81 43.12
CA PHE A 9 -57.93 -2.09 41.78
C PHE A 9 -56.61 -1.34 41.67
N THR A 10 -55.49 -2.03 41.85
CA THR A 10 -54.17 -1.53 41.50
C THR A 10 -53.98 -1.66 39.97
N PHE A 11 -54.07 -0.53 39.27
CA PHE A 11 -53.65 -0.41 37.88
C PHE A 11 -52.11 -0.47 37.84
N ALA A 12 -51.56 -1.62 37.47
CA ALA A 12 -50.15 -1.73 37.05
C ALA A 12 -50.02 -1.14 35.64
N LEU A 13 -49.56 0.07 35.54
CA LEU A 13 -49.10 0.66 34.27
C LEU A 13 -47.85 -0.10 33.82
N PHE A 14 -48.03 -1.10 32.97
CA PHE A 14 -46.93 -1.60 32.16
C PHE A 14 -46.59 -0.51 31.14
N ALA A 15 -45.58 0.29 31.45
CA ALA A 15 -44.86 1.09 30.45
C ALA A 15 -44.17 0.12 29.54
N PHE A 16 -44.77 -0.21 28.40
CA PHE A 16 -44.07 -0.77 27.26
C PHE A 16 -43.09 0.33 26.79
N GLY A 17 -41.91 0.34 27.33
CA GLY A 17 -40.79 1.02 26.73
C GLY A 17 -40.52 0.33 25.38
N PHE A 18 -40.95 0.96 24.29
CA PHE A 18 -40.42 0.60 22.98
C PHE A 18 -38.89 0.82 23.07
N SER A 19 -38.17 -0.26 23.30
CA SER A 19 -36.72 -0.25 23.12
C SER A 19 -36.51 0.00 21.62
N GLN A 20 -36.16 1.23 21.29
CA GLN A 20 -35.75 1.58 19.94
C GLN A 20 -34.53 0.68 19.62
N SER A 21 -34.65 -0.14 18.60
CA SER A 21 -33.58 -1.06 18.22
C SER A 21 -32.31 -0.23 17.91
N LEU A 22 -31.20 -0.59 18.53
CA LEU A 22 -29.92 0.08 18.27
C LEU A 22 -29.58 0.01 16.79
N ARG A 23 -29.01 1.09 16.28
CA ARG A 23 -28.47 1.08 14.91
C ARG A 23 -27.28 0.12 14.84
N PRO A 24 -27.04 -0.52 13.67
CA PRO A 24 -26.09 -1.62 13.55
C PRO A 24 -24.66 -1.34 14.03
N VAL A 25 -24.15 -0.12 13.88
CA VAL A 25 -22.80 0.22 14.38
C VAL A 25 -22.79 0.33 15.91
N ALA A 26 -23.78 1.00 16.50
CA ALA A 26 -23.93 1.05 17.96
C ALA A 26 -24.15 -0.36 18.55
N GLU A 27 -24.91 -1.22 17.86
CA GLU A 27 -25.10 -2.62 18.26
C GLU A 27 -23.76 -3.39 18.30
N LYS A 28 -22.84 -3.15 17.34
CA LYS A 28 -21.51 -3.79 17.35
C LYS A 28 -20.68 -3.34 18.55
N VAL A 29 -20.70 -2.05 18.92
CA VAL A 29 -20.03 -1.53 20.10
C VAL A 29 -20.63 -2.16 21.36
N GLN A 30 -21.95 -2.21 21.48
CA GLN A 30 -22.64 -2.84 22.60
C GLN A 30 -22.31 -4.33 22.74
N ARG A 31 -22.26 -5.06 21.60
CA ARG A 31 -21.84 -6.47 21.61
C ARG A 31 -20.40 -6.65 22.07
N ALA A 32 -19.48 -5.74 21.71
CA ALA A 32 -18.11 -5.76 22.20
C ALA A 32 -18.05 -5.59 23.72
N HIS A 33 -18.83 -4.66 24.30
CA HIS A 33 -18.96 -4.53 25.74
C HIS A 33 -19.55 -5.79 26.39
N SER A 34 -20.64 -6.33 25.84
CA SER A 34 -21.28 -7.55 26.34
C SER A 34 -20.38 -8.79 26.27
N ALA A 35 -19.44 -8.81 25.32
CA ALA A 35 -18.41 -9.84 25.19
C ALA A 35 -17.16 -9.57 26.07
N ASN A 36 -17.21 -8.60 26.98
CA ASN A 36 -16.12 -8.15 27.84
C ASN A 36 -14.84 -7.79 27.07
N LYS A 37 -14.95 -7.31 25.82
CA LYS A 37 -13.78 -6.81 25.09
C LYS A 37 -13.26 -5.55 25.78
N MET A 38 -11.95 -5.47 25.94
CA MET A 38 -11.30 -4.31 26.55
C MET A 38 -11.22 -3.17 25.52
N PHE A 39 -11.79 -2.02 25.86
CA PHE A 39 -11.61 -0.77 25.13
C PHE A 39 -10.36 -0.06 25.70
N ALA A 40 -9.19 -0.48 25.21
CA ALA A 40 -7.93 0.13 25.61
C ALA A 40 -7.88 1.60 25.17
N LYS A 41 -7.38 2.47 26.07
CA LYS A 41 -7.29 3.92 25.82
C LYS A 41 -6.03 4.26 25.03
N TYR A 42 -6.20 5.10 24.00
CA TYR A 42 -5.12 5.62 23.18
C TYR A 42 -5.18 7.14 23.10
N SER A 43 -4.09 7.80 23.51
CA SER A 43 -3.95 9.26 23.49
C SER A 43 -3.33 9.70 22.17
N VAL A 44 -4.10 9.57 21.07
CA VAL A 44 -3.66 9.78 19.69
C VAL A 44 -3.34 11.24 19.42
N PHE A 45 -4.05 12.18 20.04
CA PHE A 45 -3.89 13.60 19.79
C PHE A 45 -3.60 14.38 21.08
N THR A 46 -2.79 15.43 20.93
CA THR A 46 -2.59 16.46 21.96
C THR A 46 -3.03 17.80 21.40
N GLU A 47 -3.89 18.53 22.10
CA GLU A 47 -4.37 19.85 21.68
C GLU A 47 -3.22 20.86 21.62
N GLU A 48 -3.12 21.59 20.51
CA GLU A 48 -2.23 22.74 20.34
C GLU A 48 -2.99 24.03 20.61
N LYS A 49 -2.66 24.70 21.73
CA LYS A 49 -3.43 25.87 22.22
C LYS A 49 -2.98 27.20 21.65
N SER A 50 -2.06 27.20 20.67
CA SER A 50 -1.56 28.43 20.04
C SER A 50 -2.69 29.20 19.35
N GLY A 51 -2.95 30.45 19.79
CA GLY A 51 -3.92 31.35 19.16
C GLY A 51 -3.54 31.70 17.72
N GLN A 52 -2.24 31.76 17.41
CA GLN A 52 -1.74 32.04 16.07
C GLN A 52 -2.09 30.91 15.10
N LEU A 53 -1.92 29.64 15.53
CA LEU A 53 -2.28 28.48 14.71
C LEU A 53 -3.78 28.39 14.48
N ARG A 54 -4.60 28.60 15.52
CA ARG A 54 -6.06 28.63 15.34
C ARG A 54 -6.50 29.72 14.35
N ASN A 55 -5.89 30.92 14.42
CA ASN A 55 -6.19 32.01 13.50
C ASN A 55 -5.81 31.67 12.04
N LYS A 56 -4.78 30.83 11.81
CA LYS A 56 -4.38 30.36 10.47
C LYS A 56 -5.53 29.62 9.78
N TYR A 57 -6.34 28.85 10.52
CA TYR A 57 -7.41 28.03 9.94
C TYR A 57 -8.77 28.72 9.92
N ARG A 58 -8.93 29.88 10.54
CA ARG A 58 -10.19 30.67 10.54
C ARG A 58 -10.63 31.12 9.15
N ALA A 59 -9.71 31.25 8.21
CA ALA A 59 -10.07 31.57 6.82
C ALA A 59 -10.88 30.45 6.17
N ALA A 60 -10.66 29.20 6.58
CA ALA A 60 -11.35 28.02 6.05
C ALA A 60 -12.62 27.67 6.84
N ALA A 61 -12.56 27.64 8.18
CA ALA A 61 -13.69 27.24 9.01
C ALA A 61 -13.66 27.94 10.37
N ASP A 62 -14.82 28.16 10.98
CA ASP A 62 -14.93 28.58 12.38
C ASP A 62 -14.81 27.37 13.32
N GLY A 63 -14.42 27.59 14.57
CA GLY A 63 -14.38 26.55 15.61
C GLY A 63 -13.29 25.47 15.43
N VAL A 64 -12.27 25.71 14.60
CA VAL A 64 -11.21 24.70 14.34
C VAL A 64 -10.37 24.46 15.60
N SER A 65 -10.29 23.21 16.05
CA SER A 65 -9.30 22.74 17.03
C SER A 65 -8.05 22.24 16.31
N VAL A 66 -6.87 22.59 16.83
CA VAL A 66 -5.57 22.20 16.24
C VAL A 66 -4.91 21.18 17.16
N MET A 67 -4.32 20.14 16.58
CA MET A 67 -3.79 18.99 17.31
C MET A 67 -2.42 18.57 16.75
N LYS A 68 -1.60 17.99 17.62
CA LYS A 68 -0.41 17.23 17.24
C LYS A 68 -0.68 15.74 17.36
N LEU A 69 -0.18 14.98 16.40
CA LEU A 69 -0.26 13.52 16.40
C LEU A 69 0.78 12.92 17.35
N ASN A 70 0.35 11.98 18.18
CA ASN A 70 1.24 11.13 18.95
C ASN A 70 1.64 9.89 18.16
N THR A 71 2.77 9.97 17.47
CA THR A 71 3.27 8.90 16.57
C THR A 71 3.55 7.59 17.31
N ALA A 72 3.90 7.63 18.61
CA ALA A 72 4.10 6.43 19.42
C ALA A 72 2.79 5.67 19.62
N GLU A 73 1.70 6.38 19.89
CA GLU A 73 0.37 5.76 20.02
C GLU A 73 -0.13 5.20 18.69
N ILE A 74 0.12 5.89 17.57
CA ILE A 74 -0.19 5.37 16.23
C ILE A 74 0.60 4.09 15.96
N SER A 75 1.89 4.07 16.25
CA SER A 75 2.73 2.88 16.09
C SER A 75 2.20 1.72 16.94
N ARG A 76 1.74 2.02 18.17
CA ARG A 76 1.13 1.04 19.07
C ARG A 76 -0.18 0.48 18.49
N ILE A 77 -1.10 1.33 18.00
CA ILE A 77 -2.35 0.89 17.35
C ILE A 77 -2.06 0.01 16.12
N ASN A 78 -1.12 0.42 15.29
CA ASN A 78 -0.75 -0.34 14.09
C ASN A 78 -0.10 -1.69 14.40
N ALA A 79 0.66 -1.78 15.50
CA ALA A 79 1.29 -3.03 15.94
C ALA A 79 0.29 -3.97 16.65
N GLU A 80 -0.50 -3.44 17.60
CA GLU A 80 -1.43 -4.21 18.43
C GLU A 80 -2.72 -4.57 17.67
N ARG A 81 -3.17 -3.70 16.75
CA ARG A 81 -4.42 -3.83 15.99
C ARG A 81 -5.60 -4.26 16.86
N PRO A 82 -5.90 -3.54 17.96
CA PRO A 82 -6.88 -3.97 18.94
C PRO A 82 -8.27 -4.14 18.32
N GLU A 83 -9.03 -5.13 18.80
CA GLU A 83 -10.41 -5.37 18.35
C GLU A 83 -11.39 -4.26 18.75
N ALA A 84 -11.07 -3.56 19.86
CA ALA A 84 -11.81 -2.41 20.35
C ALA A 84 -10.85 -1.42 21.02
N LEU A 85 -11.13 -0.13 20.92
CA LEU A 85 -10.35 0.92 21.54
C LEU A 85 -11.21 2.14 21.93
N GLU A 86 -10.72 2.91 22.90
CA GLU A 86 -11.24 4.23 23.26
C GLU A 86 -10.22 5.29 22.83
N MET A 87 -10.66 6.34 22.16
CA MET A 87 -9.83 7.45 21.74
C MET A 87 -10.48 8.78 22.12
N VAL A 88 -9.65 9.77 22.41
CA VAL A 88 -10.11 11.14 22.72
C VAL A 88 -9.51 12.10 21.70
N PHE A 89 -10.31 13.06 21.25
CA PHE A 89 -9.85 14.17 20.43
C PHE A 89 -10.49 15.49 20.85
N PRO A 90 -9.78 16.64 20.79
CA PRO A 90 -10.32 17.94 21.13
C PRO A 90 -11.21 18.48 19.99
N PHE A 91 -12.33 19.06 20.36
CA PHE A 91 -13.27 19.73 19.47
C PHE A 91 -13.92 20.93 20.18
N GLU A 92 -13.75 22.14 19.62
CA GLU A 92 -14.31 23.39 20.14
C GLU A 92 -14.08 23.62 21.66
N GLY A 93 -12.87 23.27 22.11
CA GLY A 93 -12.45 23.45 23.53
C GLY A 93 -12.99 22.38 24.49
N LYS A 94 -13.58 21.31 23.99
CA LYS A 94 -14.01 20.12 24.74
C LYS A 94 -13.35 18.87 24.18
N ASP A 95 -13.25 17.85 25.00
CA ASP A 95 -12.80 16.54 24.58
C ASP A 95 -13.99 15.67 24.16
N ILE A 96 -13.92 15.07 22.97
CA ILE A 96 -14.87 14.05 22.53
C ILE A 96 -14.20 12.69 22.69
N THR A 97 -14.85 11.81 23.44
CA THR A 97 -14.43 10.41 23.62
C THR A 97 -15.24 9.53 22.67
N VAL A 98 -14.56 8.69 21.92
CA VAL A 98 -15.17 7.73 20.99
C VAL A 98 -14.82 6.30 21.39
N GLU A 99 -15.80 5.40 21.29
CA GLU A 99 -15.64 3.96 21.44
C GLU A 99 -15.73 3.29 20.08
N LEU A 100 -14.65 2.62 19.70
CA LEU A 100 -14.41 2.12 18.37
C LEU A 100 -14.22 0.60 18.38
N VAL A 101 -14.79 -0.07 17.42
CA VAL A 101 -14.56 -1.49 17.11
C VAL A 101 -13.98 -1.62 15.71
N LYS A 102 -13.13 -2.60 15.52
CA LYS A 102 -12.43 -2.83 14.25
C LYS A 102 -13.42 -3.01 13.10
N ASN A 103 -13.15 -2.34 11.99
CA ASN A 103 -13.94 -2.42 10.77
C ASN A 103 -13.14 -3.12 9.68
N ASN A 104 -13.50 -4.36 9.38
CA ASN A 104 -12.92 -5.11 8.27
C ASN A 104 -13.86 -4.99 7.07
N PHE A 105 -13.39 -4.34 6.01
CA PHE A 105 -14.17 -4.15 4.78
C PHE A 105 -13.39 -4.53 3.52
N LEU A 106 -12.10 -4.85 3.63
CA LEU A 106 -11.34 -5.37 2.50
C LEU A 106 -11.79 -6.80 2.22
N THR A 107 -12.10 -7.09 0.96
CA THR A 107 -12.43 -8.47 0.57
C THR A 107 -11.22 -9.38 0.67
N ASP A 108 -11.46 -10.68 0.77
CA ASP A 108 -10.38 -11.67 0.89
C ASP A 108 -9.47 -11.72 -0.34
N ASP A 109 -9.98 -11.32 -1.49
CA ASP A 109 -9.26 -11.21 -2.76
C ASP A 109 -8.93 -9.75 -3.12
N PHE A 110 -8.91 -8.86 -2.13
CA PHE A 110 -8.54 -7.46 -2.34
C PHE A 110 -7.21 -7.33 -3.08
N ARG A 111 -7.15 -6.37 -3.99
CA ARG A 111 -5.93 -6.08 -4.76
C ARG A 111 -5.77 -4.60 -5.04
N LEU A 112 -4.52 -4.19 -5.18
CA LEU A 112 -4.12 -2.89 -5.67
C LEU A 112 -3.51 -3.05 -7.06
N SER A 113 -3.91 -2.19 -7.99
CA SER A 113 -3.34 -2.12 -9.33
C SER A 113 -3.09 -0.67 -9.75
N THR A 114 -2.21 -0.50 -10.73
CA THR A 114 -1.93 0.76 -11.41
C THR A 114 -2.14 0.60 -12.91
N ASP A 115 -1.97 1.66 -13.67
CA ASP A 115 -1.88 1.63 -15.14
C ASP A 115 -0.70 0.78 -15.65
N LYS A 116 0.26 0.44 -14.77
CA LYS A 116 1.43 -0.41 -15.07
C LYS A 116 1.26 -1.87 -14.60
N GLY A 117 0.18 -2.20 -13.89
CA GLY A 117 -0.07 -3.55 -13.40
C GLY A 117 -0.38 -3.63 -11.90
N ARG A 118 -0.33 -4.86 -11.36
CA ARG A 118 -0.57 -5.10 -9.93
C ARG A 118 0.62 -4.68 -9.09
N THR A 119 0.32 -4.15 -7.91
CA THR A 119 1.32 -3.76 -6.92
C THR A 119 0.89 -4.16 -5.51
N SER A 120 1.81 -4.11 -4.54
CA SER A 120 1.53 -4.42 -3.14
C SER A 120 0.88 -3.22 -2.44
N TYR A 121 0.09 -3.51 -1.41
CA TYR A 121 -0.50 -2.52 -0.52
C TYR A 121 -0.28 -2.91 0.94
N SER A 122 0.16 -1.98 1.76
CA SER A 122 0.21 -2.13 3.21
C SER A 122 -1.00 -1.44 3.85
N PRO A 123 -2.04 -2.18 4.26
CA PRO A 123 -3.26 -1.59 4.79
C PRO A 123 -3.05 -0.90 6.13
N GLY A 124 -3.75 0.22 6.34
CA GLY A 124 -3.94 0.82 7.66
C GLY A 124 -4.79 -0.05 8.59
N VAL A 125 -5.17 0.50 9.73
CA VAL A 125 -6.11 -0.12 10.66
C VAL A 125 -7.37 0.74 10.71
N TYR A 126 -8.51 0.11 10.53
CA TYR A 126 -9.78 0.80 10.34
C TYR A 126 -10.74 0.48 11.47
N TYR A 127 -11.44 1.51 11.93
CA TYR A 127 -12.41 1.39 13.02
C TYR A 127 -13.67 2.14 12.69
N HIS A 128 -14.79 1.65 13.23
CA HIS A 128 -16.03 2.39 13.31
C HIS A 128 -16.62 2.27 14.74
N GLY A 129 -17.52 3.15 15.08
CA GLY A 129 -18.11 3.15 16.40
C GLY A 129 -19.03 4.33 16.66
N ILE A 130 -19.08 4.74 17.92
CA ILE A 130 -19.94 5.81 18.42
C ILE A 130 -19.16 6.77 19.31
N VAL A 131 -19.70 7.94 19.51
CA VAL A 131 -19.31 8.79 20.63
C VAL A 131 -19.76 8.10 21.94
N LYS A 132 -18.90 8.02 22.92
CA LYS A 132 -19.15 7.32 24.18
C LYS A 132 -20.41 7.84 24.84
N GLY A 133 -21.37 6.93 25.03
CA GLY A 133 -22.68 7.25 25.61
C GLY A 133 -23.71 7.83 24.65
N ASP A 134 -23.41 7.97 23.34
CA ASP A 134 -24.34 8.44 22.31
C ASP A 134 -24.55 7.39 21.21
N ASN A 135 -25.56 6.57 21.36
CA ASN A 135 -25.92 5.50 20.40
C ASN A 135 -26.47 5.99 19.05
N GLU A 136 -26.80 7.27 18.93
CA GLU A 136 -27.28 7.91 17.69
C GLU A 136 -26.13 8.52 16.88
N SER A 137 -24.93 8.63 17.47
CA SER A 137 -23.74 9.11 16.78
C SER A 137 -23.13 8.03 15.88
N LEU A 138 -22.28 8.47 14.97
CA LEU A 138 -21.57 7.59 14.03
C LEU A 138 -20.12 8.04 13.90
N VAL A 139 -19.18 7.13 14.03
CA VAL A 139 -17.74 7.41 13.95
C VAL A 139 -17.08 6.44 12.99
N ALA A 140 -16.19 6.95 12.14
CA ALA A 140 -15.27 6.13 11.35
C ALA A 140 -13.89 6.76 11.37
N ILE A 141 -12.88 6.00 11.76
CA ILE A 141 -11.48 6.46 11.88
C ILE A 141 -10.53 5.43 11.27
N SER A 142 -9.60 5.93 10.48
CA SER A 142 -8.55 5.15 9.82
C SER A 142 -7.19 5.61 10.32
N PHE A 143 -6.34 4.66 10.73
CA PHE A 143 -4.99 4.90 11.22
C PHE A 143 -3.98 4.36 10.21
N PHE A 144 -3.04 5.21 9.82
CA PHE A 144 -1.88 4.88 9.01
C PHE A 144 -0.60 5.17 9.81
N ASN A 145 0.59 4.98 9.24
CA ASN A 145 1.84 5.15 10.00
C ASN A 145 2.04 6.58 10.54
N ASP A 146 1.63 7.59 9.78
CA ASP A 146 1.84 9.02 10.07
C ASP A 146 0.59 9.87 9.80
N ASP A 147 -0.55 9.22 9.57
CA ASP A 147 -1.79 9.90 9.23
C ASP A 147 -3.00 9.28 9.94
N VAL A 148 -3.99 10.12 10.23
CA VAL A 148 -5.28 9.73 10.80
C VAL A 148 -6.38 10.46 10.03
N VAL A 149 -7.29 9.70 9.45
CA VAL A 149 -8.44 10.24 8.72
C VAL A 149 -9.72 9.77 9.38
N GLY A 150 -10.60 10.69 9.76
CA GLY A 150 -11.84 10.31 10.39
C GLY A 150 -12.95 11.34 10.25
N VAL A 151 -14.19 10.85 10.41
CA VAL A 151 -15.39 11.67 10.59
C VAL A 151 -16.18 11.12 11.77
N THR A 152 -16.62 12.05 12.63
CA THR A 152 -17.53 11.79 13.74
C THR A 152 -18.80 12.58 13.48
N SER A 153 -19.95 11.91 13.36
CA SER A 153 -21.24 12.57 13.13
C SER A 153 -22.13 12.43 14.35
N ILE A 154 -22.62 13.55 14.83
CA ILE A 154 -23.46 13.67 16.03
C ILE A 154 -24.75 14.37 15.63
N ARG A 155 -25.91 13.80 16.00
CA ARG A 155 -27.22 14.24 15.50
C ARG A 155 -27.48 15.74 15.65
N ASN A 156 -27.12 16.33 16.79
CA ASN A 156 -27.39 17.73 17.11
C ASN A 156 -26.18 18.67 16.84
N ILE A 157 -25.06 18.15 16.34
CA ILE A 157 -23.85 18.91 16.05
C ILE A 157 -23.58 18.91 14.54
N GLY A 158 -23.70 17.78 13.87
CA GLY A 158 -23.33 17.58 12.48
C GLY A 158 -22.06 16.72 12.34
N ASN A 159 -21.32 16.90 11.25
CA ASN A 159 -20.17 16.10 10.93
C ASN A 159 -18.87 16.79 11.37
N ILE A 160 -18.12 16.17 12.25
CA ILE A 160 -16.81 16.63 12.71
C ILE A 160 -15.75 15.90 11.89
N VAL A 161 -15.03 16.64 11.06
CA VAL A 161 -13.92 16.12 10.25
C VAL A 161 -12.65 16.14 11.09
N ILE A 162 -11.89 15.04 11.05
CA ILE A 162 -10.58 14.89 11.68
C ILE A 162 -9.57 14.53 10.59
N GLY A 163 -8.47 15.29 10.48
CA GLY A 163 -7.44 14.99 9.51
C GLY A 163 -6.27 15.96 9.51
N LYS A 164 -5.26 15.64 8.73
CA LYS A 164 -4.04 16.44 8.59
C LYS A 164 -4.33 17.73 7.83
N ALA A 165 -3.89 18.84 8.36
CA ALA A 165 -3.98 20.12 7.66
C ALA A 165 -2.97 20.17 6.50
N LYS A 166 -3.37 20.75 5.37
CA LYS A 166 -2.54 20.82 4.16
C LYS A 166 -1.21 21.53 4.45
N ASP A 167 -0.13 20.98 3.93
CA ASP A 167 1.25 21.51 4.07
C ASP A 167 1.64 21.78 5.55
N SER A 168 1.27 20.88 6.45
CA SER A 168 1.43 21.05 7.89
C SER A 168 1.72 19.71 8.58
N GLU A 169 2.38 19.77 9.74
CA GLU A 169 2.50 18.64 10.69
C GLU A 169 1.27 18.52 11.61
N TYR A 170 0.41 19.54 11.62
CA TYR A 170 -0.75 19.59 12.52
C TYR A 170 -1.96 18.92 11.91
N PHE A 171 -2.78 18.38 12.82
CA PHE A 171 -4.12 17.88 12.55
C PHE A 171 -5.16 18.89 13.01
N VAL A 172 -6.32 18.81 12.40
CA VAL A 172 -7.47 19.66 12.75
C VAL A 172 -8.70 18.81 13.00
N SER A 173 -9.56 19.28 13.92
CA SER A 173 -10.94 18.85 14.02
C SER A 173 -11.87 20.07 13.89
N TYR A 174 -12.90 19.95 13.08
CA TYR A 174 -13.85 21.03 12.84
C TYR A 174 -15.20 20.49 12.35
N ASN A 175 -16.29 21.23 12.59
CA ASN A 175 -17.59 20.93 12.04
C ASN A 175 -17.67 21.39 10.58
N ASP A 176 -18.02 20.50 9.65
CA ASP A 176 -18.09 20.83 8.22
C ASP A 176 -19.14 21.89 7.88
N ALA A 177 -20.20 22.01 8.69
CA ALA A 177 -21.17 23.10 8.57
C ALA A 177 -20.55 24.50 8.83
N ASN A 178 -19.40 24.58 9.50
CA ASN A 178 -18.66 25.82 9.78
C ASN A 178 -17.68 26.23 8.68
N LEU A 179 -17.56 25.45 7.59
CA LEU A 179 -16.74 25.83 6.44
C LEU A 179 -17.28 27.12 5.81
N LYS A 180 -16.35 27.98 5.39
CA LYS A 180 -16.70 29.26 4.74
C LYS A 180 -17.19 29.09 3.31
N GLN A 181 -17.12 27.91 2.76
CA GLN A 181 -17.64 27.50 1.46
C GLN A 181 -18.55 26.29 1.65
N ALA A 182 -19.71 26.32 0.98
CA ALA A 182 -20.59 25.17 0.88
C ALA A 182 -19.91 24.05 0.08
N ASN A 183 -20.29 22.79 0.35
CA ASN A 183 -19.87 21.65 -0.45
C ASN A 183 -20.22 21.88 -1.92
N PRO A 184 -19.26 21.91 -2.86
CA PRO A 184 -19.52 22.17 -4.28
C PRO A 184 -20.05 20.94 -5.04
N PHE A 185 -20.31 19.85 -4.36
CA PHE A 185 -20.81 18.61 -4.95
C PHE A 185 -22.12 18.87 -5.69
N SER A 186 -22.27 18.31 -6.87
CA SER A 186 -23.53 18.24 -7.62
C SER A 186 -23.64 16.86 -8.28
N CYS A 187 -24.86 16.33 -8.33
CA CYS A 187 -25.17 15.07 -9.01
C CYS A 187 -25.88 15.33 -10.32
N ALA A 188 -25.50 14.65 -11.39
CA ALA A 188 -26.10 14.75 -12.72
C ALA A 188 -26.84 13.46 -13.12
N ALA A 189 -27.29 12.64 -12.15
CA ALA A 189 -27.97 11.38 -12.42
C ALA A 189 -29.27 11.57 -13.23
N ASP A 190 -29.96 12.71 -13.05
CA ASP A 190 -31.19 13.03 -13.76
C ASP A 190 -30.99 13.16 -15.28
N GLU A 191 -29.83 13.65 -15.73
CA GLU A 191 -29.47 13.68 -17.15
C GLU A 191 -29.49 12.28 -17.80
N LEU A 192 -29.15 11.24 -17.05
CA LEU A 192 -29.15 9.86 -17.54
C LEU A 192 -30.56 9.27 -17.57
N ILE A 193 -31.39 9.61 -16.60
CA ILE A 193 -32.79 9.15 -16.51
C ILE A 193 -33.58 9.70 -17.70
N GLU A 194 -33.50 11.00 -17.95
CA GLU A 194 -34.18 11.66 -19.07
C GLU A 194 -33.69 11.13 -20.43
N ASN A 195 -32.39 11.03 -20.64
CA ASN A 195 -31.79 10.63 -21.91
C ASN A 195 -32.01 9.15 -22.26
N GLN A 196 -32.11 8.26 -21.25
CA GLN A 196 -32.18 6.80 -21.46
C GLN A 196 -33.56 6.21 -21.19
N LYS A 197 -34.55 7.02 -20.78
CA LYS A 197 -35.91 6.58 -20.42
C LYS A 197 -35.89 5.42 -19.40
N MET A 198 -34.96 5.47 -18.43
CA MET A 198 -34.88 4.47 -17.38
C MET A 198 -36.08 4.63 -16.43
N ALA A 199 -36.71 3.53 -16.07
CA ALA A 199 -37.78 3.56 -15.07
C ALA A 199 -37.16 3.87 -13.70
N MET A 200 -37.62 4.95 -13.08
CA MET A 200 -37.23 5.34 -11.72
C MET A 200 -37.78 4.30 -10.73
N PRO A 201 -36.97 3.70 -9.83
CA PRO A 201 -37.53 2.90 -8.75
C PRO A 201 -38.38 3.78 -7.84
N SER A 202 -39.51 3.28 -7.40
CA SER A 202 -40.40 3.94 -6.40
C SER A 202 -40.44 3.12 -5.12
N PHE A 203 -40.61 3.82 -3.99
CA PHE A 203 -40.75 3.20 -2.69
C PHE A 203 -42.19 2.73 -2.46
N ASP A 204 -42.39 1.40 -2.34
CA ASP A 204 -43.65 0.81 -1.90
C ASP A 204 -43.50 0.24 -0.49
N PRO A 205 -44.09 0.87 0.53
CA PRO A 205 -43.97 0.42 1.93
C PRO A 205 -44.45 -1.01 2.17
N LYS A 206 -45.29 -1.58 1.28
CA LYS A 206 -45.80 -2.96 1.40
C LYS A 206 -44.75 -4.01 1.02
N THR A 207 -43.78 -3.65 0.21
CA THR A 207 -42.74 -4.55 -0.31
C THR A 207 -41.40 -4.41 0.40
N MET A 208 -41.19 -3.36 1.20
CA MET A 208 -39.96 -3.08 1.89
C MET A 208 -39.82 -3.88 3.19
N THR A 209 -38.63 -4.25 3.54
CA THR A 209 -38.31 -4.93 4.79
C THR A 209 -37.20 -4.17 5.55
N ASP A 210 -37.26 -4.24 6.89
CA ASP A 210 -36.20 -3.69 7.76
C ASP A 210 -35.05 -4.67 7.95
N LYS A 211 -35.08 -5.82 7.28
CA LYS A 211 -34.01 -6.82 7.37
C LYS A 211 -32.71 -6.27 6.81
N LYS A 212 -31.63 -6.46 7.56
CA LYS A 212 -30.25 -6.21 7.07
C LYS A 212 -29.99 -7.02 5.80
N THR A 213 -29.06 -6.56 4.97
CA THR A 213 -28.70 -7.32 3.76
C THR A 213 -27.99 -8.63 4.13
N ASP A 214 -28.45 -9.73 3.54
CA ASP A 214 -27.72 -11.00 3.54
C ASP A 214 -26.63 -10.97 2.46
N ASN A 215 -26.92 -10.31 1.34
CA ASN A 215 -25.98 -10.09 0.25
C ASN A 215 -25.02 -8.92 0.58
N CYS A 216 -23.85 -8.95 -0.02
CA CYS A 216 -22.82 -7.96 0.13
C CYS A 216 -22.42 -7.43 -1.25
N VAL A 217 -22.15 -6.14 -1.34
CA VAL A 217 -21.74 -5.45 -2.57
C VAL A 217 -20.25 -5.20 -2.55
N ARG A 218 -19.53 -5.69 -3.56
CA ARG A 218 -18.09 -5.50 -3.74
C ARG A 218 -17.83 -4.29 -4.62
N ILE A 219 -17.05 -3.34 -4.11
CA ILE A 219 -16.77 -2.08 -4.78
C ILE A 219 -15.34 -2.08 -5.33
N TYR A 220 -15.23 -1.71 -6.61
CA TYR A 220 -13.98 -1.36 -7.28
C TYR A 220 -13.87 0.15 -7.37
N TYR A 221 -12.75 0.72 -6.91
CA TYR A 221 -12.46 2.14 -7.14
C TYR A 221 -11.35 2.31 -8.16
N GLU A 222 -11.53 3.30 -9.03
CA GLU A 222 -10.49 3.78 -9.93
C GLU A 222 -10.15 5.22 -9.59
N ALA A 223 -8.97 5.44 -8.99
CA ALA A 223 -8.45 6.77 -8.70
C ALA A 223 -7.74 7.33 -9.94
N GLY A 224 -8.27 8.40 -10.51
CA GLY A 224 -7.68 9.10 -11.64
C GLY A 224 -6.34 9.78 -11.29
N PHE A 225 -5.67 10.30 -12.29
CA PHE A 225 -4.37 10.98 -12.13
C PHE A 225 -4.42 12.19 -11.19
N GLY A 226 -5.56 12.92 -11.16
CA GLY A 226 -5.74 14.04 -10.23
C GLY A 226 -5.65 13.63 -8.75
N PRO A 227 -6.42 12.65 -8.25
CA PRO A 227 -6.27 12.10 -6.91
C PRO A 227 -4.85 11.59 -6.61
N TYR A 228 -4.18 10.95 -7.56
CA TYR A 228 -2.79 10.51 -7.40
C TYR A 228 -1.84 11.67 -7.14
N THR A 229 -1.90 12.74 -7.95
CA THR A 229 -1.05 13.92 -7.77
C THR A 229 -1.34 14.67 -6.47
N GLN A 230 -2.61 14.72 -6.04
CA GLN A 230 -2.99 15.35 -4.77
C GLN A 230 -2.50 14.58 -3.54
N ASN A 231 -2.25 13.29 -3.68
CA ASN A 231 -1.65 12.42 -2.66
C ASN A 231 -0.12 12.29 -2.81
N GLY A 232 0.54 13.33 -3.34
CA GLY A 232 2.00 13.41 -3.46
C GLY A 232 2.59 12.50 -4.53
N SER A 233 1.82 12.13 -5.55
CA SER A 233 2.22 11.19 -6.61
C SER A 233 2.71 9.85 -6.03
N ASN A 234 2.01 9.35 -5.03
CA ASN A 234 2.36 8.13 -4.32
C ASN A 234 1.17 7.15 -4.28
N VAL A 235 1.38 5.95 -4.79
CA VAL A 235 0.34 4.91 -4.90
C VAL A 235 -0.15 4.46 -3.52
N GLN A 236 0.76 4.25 -2.56
CA GLN A 236 0.40 3.86 -1.20
C GLN A 236 -0.47 4.93 -0.51
N THR A 237 -0.07 6.21 -0.61
CA THR A 237 -0.81 7.33 0.00
C THR A 237 -2.17 7.54 -0.66
N THR A 238 -2.23 7.41 -2.00
CA THR A 238 -3.50 7.47 -2.74
C THR A 238 -4.43 6.33 -2.30
N THR A 239 -3.90 5.12 -2.16
CA THR A 239 -4.67 3.97 -1.69
C THR A 239 -5.11 4.13 -0.23
N ASN A 240 -4.25 4.70 0.63
CA ASN A 240 -4.62 5.05 2.01
C ASN A 240 -5.80 6.02 2.04
N TRP A 241 -5.79 7.04 1.19
CA TRP A 241 -6.91 7.97 1.07
C TRP A 241 -8.18 7.26 0.60
N VAL A 242 -8.14 6.45 -0.47
CA VAL A 242 -9.31 5.69 -0.95
C VAL A 242 -9.86 4.77 0.13
N THR A 243 -9.01 4.04 0.84
CA THR A 243 -9.44 3.11 1.91
C THR A 243 -9.98 3.85 3.13
N ALA A 244 -9.47 5.05 3.45
CA ALA A 244 -10.03 5.91 4.50
C ALA A 244 -11.42 6.43 4.12
N MET A 245 -11.63 6.86 2.86
CA MET A 245 -12.97 7.23 2.37
C MET A 245 -13.90 6.02 2.44
N HIS A 246 -13.47 4.85 1.97
CA HIS A 246 -14.29 3.64 2.00
C HIS A 246 -14.62 3.19 3.43
N ASN A 247 -13.73 3.36 4.42
CA ASN A 247 -14.03 3.09 5.82
C ASN A 247 -15.26 3.89 6.30
N ASN A 248 -15.34 5.17 5.94
CA ASN A 248 -16.49 6.01 6.24
C ASN A 248 -17.73 5.55 5.47
N ILE A 249 -17.60 5.28 4.18
CA ILE A 249 -18.69 4.81 3.31
C ILE A 249 -19.25 3.49 3.84
N SER A 250 -18.39 2.50 4.11
CA SER A 250 -18.82 1.21 4.64
C SER A 250 -19.50 1.34 6.00
N THR A 251 -19.07 2.32 6.81
CA THR A 251 -19.69 2.62 8.11
C THR A 251 -21.10 3.20 7.94
N LEU A 252 -21.31 4.12 6.99
CA LEU A 252 -22.61 4.68 6.65
C LEU A 252 -23.59 3.59 6.19
N TYR A 253 -23.16 2.77 5.21
CA TYR A 253 -23.96 1.65 4.73
C TYR A 253 -24.27 0.63 5.83
N ALA A 254 -23.25 0.25 6.62
CA ALA A 254 -23.42 -0.69 7.73
C ALA A 254 -24.40 -0.17 8.78
N ASN A 255 -24.43 1.14 9.02
CA ASN A 255 -25.37 1.76 9.98
C ASN A 255 -26.82 1.72 9.50
N ASP A 256 -27.04 1.60 8.19
CA ASP A 256 -28.36 1.35 7.58
C ASP A 256 -28.62 -0.14 7.27
N GLY A 257 -27.78 -1.04 7.78
CA GLY A 257 -27.93 -2.48 7.64
C GLY A 257 -27.57 -3.02 6.25
N ILE A 258 -26.72 -2.30 5.50
CA ILE A 258 -26.26 -2.67 4.16
C ILE A 258 -24.77 -3.02 4.22
N THR A 259 -24.38 -4.16 3.65
CA THR A 259 -22.99 -4.59 3.63
C THR A 259 -22.33 -4.22 2.31
N VAL A 260 -21.30 -3.38 2.37
CA VAL A 260 -20.42 -3.05 1.24
C VAL A 260 -18.96 -3.36 1.60
N ALA A 261 -18.18 -3.83 0.63
CA ALA A 261 -16.79 -4.22 0.82
C ALA A 261 -15.92 -3.70 -0.33
N LEU A 262 -14.65 -3.43 -0.06
CA LEU A 262 -13.68 -2.95 -1.04
C LEU A 262 -12.91 -4.14 -1.61
N SER A 263 -13.01 -4.35 -2.90
CA SER A 263 -12.41 -5.50 -3.60
C SER A 263 -11.19 -5.14 -4.46
N GLU A 264 -11.11 -3.91 -4.95
CA GLU A 264 -9.93 -3.46 -5.69
C GLU A 264 -9.83 -1.93 -5.67
N VAL A 265 -8.60 -1.45 -5.63
CA VAL A 265 -8.25 -0.06 -5.96
C VAL A 265 -7.32 -0.08 -7.16
N MET A 266 -7.63 0.70 -8.18
CA MET A 266 -6.76 0.98 -9.31
C MET A 266 -6.36 2.44 -9.28
N VAL A 267 -5.07 2.73 -9.41
CA VAL A 267 -4.53 4.10 -9.38
C VAL A 267 -3.86 4.42 -10.72
N TRP A 268 -4.32 5.50 -11.36
CA TRP A 268 -3.65 6.06 -12.52
C TRP A 268 -2.39 6.83 -12.09
N THR A 269 -1.22 6.32 -12.45
CA THR A 269 0.07 7.00 -12.20
C THR A 269 0.48 7.92 -13.34
N THR A 270 -0.22 7.83 -14.46
CA THR A 270 -0.16 8.74 -15.62
C THR A 270 -1.54 9.35 -15.88
N THR A 271 -1.63 10.31 -16.80
CA THR A 271 -2.91 10.95 -17.14
C THR A 271 -3.95 9.90 -17.56
N ASP A 272 -5.05 9.85 -16.82
CA ASP A 272 -6.17 8.95 -17.13
C ASP A 272 -6.86 9.33 -18.47
N PRO A 273 -7.44 8.36 -19.19
CA PRO A 273 -7.94 8.57 -20.56
C PRO A 273 -9.32 9.25 -20.63
N TYR A 274 -9.86 9.72 -19.51
CA TYR A 274 -11.24 10.19 -19.42
C TYR A 274 -11.33 11.70 -19.58
N SER A 275 -12.25 12.19 -20.43
CA SER A 275 -12.41 13.63 -20.69
C SER A 275 -13.82 14.01 -21.16
N GLY A 276 -14.16 15.28 -21.03
CA GLY A 276 -15.44 15.83 -21.48
C GLY A 276 -16.44 16.05 -20.34
N THR A 277 -17.75 15.95 -20.64
CA THR A 277 -18.82 16.11 -19.64
C THR A 277 -18.87 14.92 -18.69
N PRO A 278 -19.49 15.05 -17.49
CA PRO A 278 -19.65 13.93 -16.56
C PRO A 278 -20.25 12.67 -17.22
N SER A 279 -21.27 12.83 -18.03
CA SER A 279 -21.89 11.73 -18.79
C SER A 279 -20.93 11.09 -19.79
N ASN A 280 -20.09 11.90 -20.50
CA ASN A 280 -19.06 11.37 -21.40
C ASN A 280 -17.99 10.60 -20.64
N ILE A 281 -17.51 11.13 -19.52
CA ILE A 281 -16.52 10.49 -18.64
C ILE A 281 -17.04 9.15 -18.13
N LEU A 282 -18.29 9.10 -17.62
CA LEU A 282 -18.91 7.88 -17.13
C LEU A 282 -19.02 6.81 -18.23
N ASN A 283 -19.43 7.20 -19.45
CA ASN A 283 -19.53 6.30 -20.59
C ASN A 283 -18.14 5.80 -21.04
N GLN A 284 -17.11 6.65 -21.07
CA GLN A 284 -15.73 6.27 -21.36
C GLN A 284 -15.20 5.30 -20.29
N PHE A 285 -15.44 5.56 -19.00
CA PHE A 285 -15.08 4.67 -17.91
C PHE A 285 -15.70 3.28 -18.09
N ARG A 286 -17.01 3.20 -18.31
CA ARG A 286 -17.70 1.94 -18.59
C ARG A 286 -17.11 1.19 -19.79
N ASN A 287 -16.81 1.89 -20.88
CA ASN A 287 -16.27 1.28 -22.11
C ASN A 287 -14.81 0.84 -21.96
N THR A 288 -14.02 1.53 -21.15
CA THR A 288 -12.61 1.21 -20.88
C THR A 288 -12.49 0.08 -19.86
N ARG A 289 -13.30 0.10 -18.81
CA ARG A 289 -13.24 -0.86 -17.70
C ARG A 289 -14.35 -1.91 -17.81
N THR A 290 -14.32 -2.70 -18.88
CA THR A 290 -15.36 -3.72 -19.15
C THR A 290 -15.37 -4.88 -18.17
N SER A 291 -14.23 -5.13 -17.49
CA SER A 291 -14.09 -6.13 -16.41
C SER A 291 -13.28 -5.54 -15.26
N PHE A 292 -13.66 -5.86 -14.03
CA PHE A 292 -13.01 -5.44 -12.81
C PHE A 292 -13.36 -6.40 -11.66
N ASN A 293 -12.59 -6.39 -10.60
CA ASN A 293 -12.85 -7.19 -9.41
C ASN A 293 -13.87 -6.46 -8.53
N GLY A 294 -15.16 -6.68 -8.76
CA GLY A 294 -16.24 -6.02 -8.01
C GLY A 294 -17.60 -6.18 -8.66
N ASP A 295 -18.63 -5.80 -7.91
CA ASP A 295 -20.03 -5.80 -8.36
C ASP A 295 -20.43 -4.45 -8.97
N ILE A 296 -19.85 -3.37 -8.45
CA ILE A 296 -19.95 -2.00 -8.99
C ILE A 296 -18.57 -1.36 -9.07
N ALA A 297 -18.43 -0.37 -9.96
CA ALA A 297 -17.19 0.38 -10.15
C ALA A 297 -17.44 1.88 -9.99
N GLN A 298 -16.56 2.58 -9.27
CA GLN A 298 -16.62 4.02 -9.11
C GLN A 298 -15.29 4.67 -9.51
N LEU A 299 -15.35 5.63 -10.44
CA LEU A 299 -14.22 6.46 -10.84
C LEU A 299 -14.14 7.71 -9.96
N LEU A 300 -12.97 8.03 -9.46
CA LEU A 300 -12.69 9.20 -8.61
C LEU A 300 -11.78 10.18 -9.36
N ARG A 301 -12.20 11.43 -9.52
CA ARG A 301 -11.40 12.43 -10.24
C ARG A 301 -11.35 13.78 -9.53
N ASN A 302 -10.20 14.46 -9.67
CA ASN A 302 -9.91 15.81 -9.19
C ASN A 302 -9.12 16.56 -10.28
N PRO A 303 -9.35 17.86 -10.52
CA PRO A 303 -10.43 18.66 -9.93
C PRO A 303 -11.78 18.37 -10.59
N ALA A 304 -12.79 18.10 -9.80
CA ALA A 304 -14.17 17.97 -10.27
C ALA A 304 -15.15 18.16 -9.11
N THR A 305 -16.33 18.67 -9.41
CA THR A 305 -17.40 18.87 -8.42
C THR A 305 -18.68 18.14 -8.80
N THR A 306 -18.88 17.88 -10.08
CA THR A 306 -20.06 17.12 -10.57
C THR A 306 -19.76 15.62 -10.53
N SER A 307 -20.72 14.89 -10.01
CA SER A 307 -20.73 13.41 -9.96
C SER A 307 -21.93 12.90 -10.75
N ILE A 308 -21.91 11.59 -11.08
CA ILE A 308 -23.00 10.99 -11.87
C ILE A 308 -22.98 9.46 -11.71
N ALA A 309 -24.16 8.86 -11.59
CA ALA A 309 -24.34 7.41 -11.55
C ALA A 309 -25.62 6.97 -12.29
N TRP A 310 -25.61 5.75 -12.81
CA TRP A 310 -26.86 5.12 -13.23
C TRP A 310 -27.65 4.63 -12.02
N VAL A 311 -28.95 4.94 -11.99
CA VAL A 311 -29.84 4.52 -10.90
C VAL A 311 -30.26 3.06 -11.09
N ASN A 312 -30.27 2.27 -10.00
CA ASN A 312 -30.65 0.84 -9.99
C ASN A 312 -29.85 -0.02 -10.98
N ALA A 313 -28.55 0.22 -11.04
CA ALA A 313 -27.66 -0.36 -12.03
C ALA A 313 -26.96 -1.65 -11.57
N LEU A 314 -27.19 -2.08 -10.33
CA LEU A 314 -26.57 -3.28 -9.76
C LEU A 314 -26.90 -4.53 -10.57
N CYS A 315 -25.88 -5.36 -10.86
CA CYS A 315 -25.96 -6.55 -11.73
C CYS A 315 -26.26 -6.27 -13.22
N SER A 316 -26.12 -5.03 -13.66
CA SER A 316 -26.32 -4.66 -15.06
C SER A 316 -25.00 -4.29 -15.75
N THR A 317 -25.06 -4.00 -17.04
CA THR A 317 -23.94 -3.43 -17.80
C THR A 317 -23.66 -1.96 -17.50
N TYR A 318 -24.50 -1.32 -16.68
CA TYR A 318 -24.44 0.09 -16.27
C TYR A 318 -23.97 0.27 -14.81
N LYS A 319 -23.37 -0.74 -14.21
CA LYS A 319 -22.93 -0.81 -12.82
C LYS A 319 -21.73 0.09 -12.50
N TYR A 320 -21.76 1.34 -12.96
CA TYR A 320 -20.68 2.32 -12.83
C TYR A 320 -21.19 3.63 -12.27
N SER A 321 -20.30 4.32 -11.56
CA SER A 321 -20.48 5.70 -11.13
C SER A 321 -19.19 6.49 -11.30
N TYR A 322 -19.29 7.81 -11.28
CA TYR A 322 -18.18 8.75 -11.31
C TYR A 322 -18.40 9.78 -10.23
N SER A 323 -17.40 10.02 -9.38
CA SER A 323 -17.44 11.04 -8.34
C SER A 323 -16.33 12.07 -8.52
N GLY A 324 -16.73 13.34 -8.59
CA GLY A 324 -15.85 14.47 -8.40
C GLY A 324 -15.43 14.57 -6.94
N VAL A 325 -14.12 14.67 -6.66
CA VAL A 325 -13.57 14.72 -5.30
C VAL A 325 -12.69 15.94 -5.08
N ASN A 326 -12.62 16.40 -3.84
CA ASN A 326 -11.83 17.54 -3.41
C ASN A 326 -10.96 17.15 -2.22
N PHE A 327 -9.73 17.68 -2.13
CA PHE A 327 -8.78 17.29 -1.08
C PHE A 327 -8.73 18.26 0.09
N SER A 328 -8.87 19.55 -0.22
CA SER A 328 -8.87 20.59 0.80
C SER A 328 -9.63 21.82 0.34
N TYR A 329 -10.28 22.49 1.28
CA TYR A 329 -10.70 23.86 1.14
C TYR A 329 -9.70 24.74 1.88
N GLN A 330 -8.97 25.58 1.14
CA GLN A 330 -7.79 26.26 1.65
C GLN A 330 -6.78 25.27 2.27
N ASN A 331 -6.65 25.25 3.60
CA ASN A 331 -5.69 24.43 4.33
C ASN A 331 -6.32 23.38 5.28
N VAL A 332 -7.63 23.18 5.20
CA VAL A 332 -8.34 22.11 5.96
C VAL A 332 -8.80 21.01 5.01
N PRO A 333 -8.72 19.71 5.41
CA PRO A 333 -9.16 18.60 4.56
C PRO A 333 -10.69 18.60 4.42
N THR A 334 -11.21 18.20 3.26
CA THR A 334 -12.64 18.20 2.93
C THR A 334 -13.18 16.77 2.80
N TYR A 335 -12.84 15.90 3.76
CA TYR A 335 -13.21 14.49 3.70
C TYR A 335 -14.72 14.25 3.68
N SER A 336 -15.52 15.03 4.44
CA SER A 336 -16.97 14.88 4.44
C SER A 336 -17.59 15.09 3.06
N TRP A 337 -17.05 16.04 2.26
CA TRP A 337 -17.53 16.27 0.89
C TRP A 337 -17.31 15.05 -0.02
N ASN A 338 -16.11 14.43 0.09
CA ASN A 338 -15.79 13.25 -0.69
C ASN A 338 -16.64 12.04 -0.27
N ILE A 339 -16.79 11.83 1.04
CA ILE A 339 -17.60 10.75 1.61
C ILE A 339 -19.05 10.90 1.13
N GLU A 340 -19.60 12.10 1.17
CA GLU A 340 -20.97 12.39 0.68
C GLU A 340 -21.09 12.03 -0.79
N ALA A 341 -20.26 12.64 -1.67
CA ALA A 341 -20.34 12.42 -3.10
C ALA A 341 -20.18 10.94 -3.47
N MET A 342 -19.18 10.26 -2.91
CA MET A 342 -18.92 8.85 -3.21
C MET A 342 -20.06 7.95 -2.72
N THR A 343 -20.57 8.17 -1.51
CA THR A 343 -21.68 7.39 -0.92
C THR A 343 -22.98 7.59 -1.68
N HIS A 344 -23.26 8.82 -2.08
CA HIS A 344 -24.45 9.22 -2.84
C HIS A 344 -24.50 8.50 -4.20
N GLU A 345 -23.40 8.56 -4.99
CA GLU A 345 -23.36 7.92 -6.30
C GLU A 345 -23.46 6.38 -6.23
N ILE A 346 -22.85 5.77 -5.21
CA ILE A 346 -23.06 4.34 -4.93
C ILE A 346 -24.53 4.07 -4.58
N GLY A 347 -25.18 4.96 -3.80
CA GLY A 347 -26.59 4.86 -3.47
C GLY A 347 -27.50 4.79 -4.69
N HIS A 348 -27.20 5.58 -5.74
CA HIS A 348 -27.89 5.49 -7.03
C HIS A 348 -27.68 4.13 -7.69
N ASN A 349 -26.45 3.64 -7.78
CA ASN A 349 -26.17 2.31 -8.35
C ASN A 349 -26.95 1.21 -7.61
N LEU A 350 -27.17 1.37 -6.28
CA LEU A 350 -27.92 0.41 -5.44
C LEU A 350 -29.43 0.64 -5.45
N GLY A 351 -29.94 1.58 -6.24
CA GLY A 351 -31.36 1.73 -6.53
C GLY A 351 -32.04 2.94 -5.93
N SER A 352 -31.37 3.81 -5.18
CA SER A 352 -32.03 4.98 -4.59
C SER A 352 -32.11 6.16 -5.56
N PRO A 353 -33.27 6.73 -5.84
CA PRO A 353 -33.43 8.08 -6.36
C PRO A 353 -33.01 9.14 -5.32
N HIS A 354 -33.01 10.42 -5.72
CA HIS A 354 -32.90 11.54 -4.78
C HIS A 354 -34.08 11.59 -3.83
N THR A 355 -33.90 12.17 -2.65
CA THR A 355 -34.98 12.30 -1.65
C THR A 355 -36.07 13.31 -2.07
N HIS A 356 -35.73 14.25 -2.97
CA HIS A 356 -36.68 15.20 -3.55
C HIS A 356 -37.38 14.68 -4.82
N ALA A 357 -37.05 13.47 -5.29
CA ALA A 357 -37.77 12.83 -6.41
C ALA A 357 -39.21 12.46 -6.07
N CYS A 358 -40.06 12.44 -7.10
CA CYS A 358 -41.45 11.97 -7.00
C CYS A 358 -41.52 10.43 -6.95
N ALA A 359 -40.89 9.81 -5.95
CA ALA A 359 -40.71 8.36 -5.89
C ALA A 359 -41.00 7.75 -4.49
N TRP A 360 -41.40 8.57 -3.54
CA TRP A 360 -41.42 8.20 -2.13
C TRP A 360 -42.83 8.19 -1.50
N ASN A 361 -42.87 7.86 -0.22
CA ASN A 361 -44.06 7.84 0.64
C ASN A 361 -45.17 6.86 0.20
N GLY A 362 -44.92 6.02 -0.82
CA GLY A 362 -45.91 5.11 -1.38
C GLY A 362 -47.05 5.79 -2.17
N ASN A 363 -46.86 7.07 -2.49
CA ASN A 363 -47.82 7.89 -3.24
C ASN A 363 -47.11 8.86 -4.20
N ASP A 364 -45.88 8.55 -4.59
CA ASP A 364 -45.04 9.26 -5.56
C ASP A 364 -44.84 10.75 -5.21
N THR A 365 -44.52 11.04 -3.93
CA THR A 365 -44.17 12.37 -3.43
C THR A 365 -42.70 12.43 -2.98
N ALA A 366 -42.18 13.61 -2.68
CA ALA A 366 -40.84 13.80 -2.18
C ALA A 366 -40.74 13.57 -0.65
N ILE A 367 -39.53 13.21 -0.16
CA ILE A 367 -39.21 13.15 1.27
C ILE A 367 -38.81 14.52 1.81
N ASP A 368 -38.01 15.28 1.07
CA ASP A 368 -37.56 16.63 1.46
C ASP A 368 -37.59 17.62 0.28
N GLY A 369 -37.58 18.91 0.62
CA GLY A 369 -37.62 19.99 -0.34
C GLY A 369 -36.25 20.60 -0.69
N CYS A 370 -35.14 19.95 -0.37
CA CYS A 370 -33.81 20.54 -0.59
C CYS A 370 -33.47 20.67 -2.07
N GLY A 371 -33.93 19.77 -2.93
CA GLY A 371 -33.75 19.87 -4.39
C GLY A 371 -34.37 21.17 -4.92
N PRO A 372 -35.70 21.37 -4.82
CA PRO A 372 -36.36 22.63 -5.22
C PRO A 372 -35.73 23.87 -4.57
N ALA A 373 -35.37 23.83 -3.28
CA ALA A 373 -34.77 24.97 -2.57
C ALA A 373 -33.38 25.34 -3.09
N SER A 374 -32.67 24.40 -3.71
CA SER A 374 -31.36 24.61 -4.33
C SER A 374 -31.43 24.84 -5.85
N GLY A 375 -32.65 24.86 -6.43
CA GLY A 375 -32.84 25.04 -7.87
C GLY A 375 -32.79 23.74 -8.69
N ASN A 376 -32.82 22.57 -8.04
CA ASN A 376 -32.82 21.26 -8.66
C ASN A 376 -34.18 20.60 -8.42
N ASP A 377 -35.17 20.94 -9.24
CA ASP A 377 -36.55 20.50 -9.07
C ASP A 377 -36.88 19.28 -9.95
N GLU A 378 -37.28 18.18 -9.32
CA GLU A 378 -37.75 16.95 -10.00
C GLU A 378 -39.28 16.86 -10.01
N GLY A 379 -39.99 17.97 -9.82
CA GLY A 379 -41.43 18.08 -9.95
C GLY A 379 -42.26 17.80 -8.68
N CYS A 380 -41.59 17.49 -7.54
CA CYS A 380 -42.27 17.26 -6.27
C CYS A 380 -41.75 18.18 -5.18
N ASN A 381 -42.63 18.68 -4.33
CA ASN A 381 -42.31 19.58 -3.22
C ASN A 381 -42.52 18.90 -1.86
N ALA A 382 -41.62 19.19 -0.92
CA ALA A 382 -41.76 18.80 0.48
C ALA A 382 -41.12 19.88 1.38
N PRO A 383 -41.38 19.90 2.71
CA PRO A 383 -40.73 20.83 3.61
C PRO A 383 -39.22 20.52 3.73
N LEU A 384 -38.44 21.55 4.08
CA LEU A 384 -37.05 21.36 4.45
C LEU A 384 -36.91 20.56 5.75
N PRO A 385 -35.97 19.62 5.86
CA PRO A 385 -35.76 18.87 7.09
C PRO A 385 -35.15 19.75 8.18
N THR A 386 -35.53 19.55 9.43
CA THR A 386 -35.11 20.36 10.56
C THR A 386 -33.82 19.85 11.25
N ASN A 387 -33.47 18.58 11.02
CA ASN A 387 -32.32 17.93 11.68
C ASN A 387 -31.15 17.60 10.72
N GLY A 388 -31.10 18.28 9.58
CA GLY A 388 -30.17 17.96 8.49
C GLY A 388 -30.77 17.01 7.45
N GLY A 389 -30.19 16.99 6.26
CA GLY A 389 -30.52 16.05 5.18
C GLY A 389 -29.84 14.71 5.35
N THR A 390 -30.33 13.72 4.60
CA THR A 390 -29.75 12.38 4.48
C THR A 390 -28.85 12.29 3.22
N ILE A 391 -28.13 11.19 3.05
CA ILE A 391 -27.12 11.00 1.99
C ILE A 391 -27.65 11.25 0.58
N MET A 392 -28.91 10.87 0.29
CA MET A 392 -29.49 11.04 -1.06
C MET A 392 -30.16 12.40 -1.25
N SER A 393 -29.98 13.35 -0.31
CA SER A 393 -30.56 14.69 -0.37
C SER A 393 -29.61 15.71 -0.97
N TYR A 394 -30.17 16.80 -1.49
CA TYR A 394 -29.44 18.00 -1.92
C TYR A 394 -29.32 19.06 -0.83
N CYS A 395 -29.54 18.67 0.43
CA CYS A 395 -29.50 19.61 1.55
C CYS A 395 -28.10 20.22 1.79
N HIS A 396 -27.03 19.64 1.27
CA HIS A 396 -25.69 20.25 1.28
C HIS A 396 -25.63 21.58 0.50
N LEU A 397 -26.52 21.78 -0.48
CA LEU A 397 -26.66 23.03 -1.22
C LEU A 397 -27.54 24.05 -0.50
N VAL A 398 -28.22 23.64 0.58
CA VAL A 398 -29.07 24.50 1.40
C VAL A 398 -28.36 24.83 2.70
N GLY A 399 -27.64 25.96 2.77
CA GLY A 399 -26.71 26.28 3.85
C GLY A 399 -27.30 26.32 5.27
N SER A 400 -28.63 26.41 5.41
CA SER A 400 -29.32 26.31 6.71
C SER A 400 -29.65 24.88 7.14
N VAL A 401 -29.41 23.88 6.30
CA VAL A 401 -29.79 22.48 6.53
C VAL A 401 -28.55 21.58 6.60
N GLY A 402 -27.77 21.47 5.51
CA GLY A 402 -26.61 20.57 5.42
C GLY A 402 -26.98 19.08 5.40
N ILE A 403 -25.96 18.21 5.28
CA ILE A 403 -26.12 16.76 5.41
C ILE A 403 -25.58 16.30 6.76
N ASN A 404 -26.33 15.45 7.46
CA ASN A 404 -25.89 14.86 8.73
C ASN A 404 -25.75 13.33 8.57
N PHE A 405 -24.50 12.85 8.58
CA PHE A 405 -24.18 11.45 8.37
C PHE A 405 -24.75 10.51 9.44
N SER A 406 -25.04 11.01 10.65
CA SER A 406 -25.71 10.20 11.67
C SER A 406 -27.14 9.81 11.24
N LEU A 407 -27.75 10.50 10.28
CA LEU A 407 -29.05 10.16 9.71
C LEU A 407 -28.97 9.05 8.64
N GLY A 408 -27.78 8.81 8.07
CA GLY A 408 -27.56 7.82 7.01
C GLY A 408 -28.35 8.12 5.75
N PHE A 409 -28.91 7.07 5.13
CA PHE A 409 -29.79 7.20 3.97
C PHE A 409 -31.23 7.61 4.36
N GLY A 410 -31.57 7.46 5.62
CA GLY A 410 -32.95 7.61 6.09
C GLY A 410 -33.80 6.35 5.85
N PRO A 411 -35.01 6.30 6.41
CA PRO A 411 -35.82 5.08 6.45
C PRO A 411 -36.20 4.53 5.06
N GLN A 412 -36.65 5.39 4.14
CA GLN A 412 -37.14 4.96 2.85
C GLN A 412 -36.03 4.65 1.85
N PRO A 413 -35.02 5.52 1.59
CA PRO A 413 -33.92 5.18 0.72
C PRO A 413 -33.11 3.98 1.24
N GLY A 414 -32.85 3.91 2.55
CA GLY A 414 -32.17 2.77 3.15
C GLY A 414 -32.93 1.44 2.97
N ALA A 415 -34.25 1.43 3.14
CA ALA A 415 -35.10 0.25 2.90
C ALA A 415 -35.11 -0.16 1.42
N LEU A 416 -35.19 0.80 0.50
CA LEU A 416 -35.15 0.56 -0.94
C LEU A 416 -33.81 -0.06 -1.36
N ILE A 417 -32.67 0.47 -0.87
CA ILE A 417 -31.34 -0.07 -1.13
C ILE A 417 -31.22 -1.50 -0.56
N ARG A 418 -31.64 -1.75 0.70
CA ARG A 418 -31.60 -3.10 1.29
C ARG A 418 -32.40 -4.11 0.46
N ASN A 419 -33.61 -3.72 0.04
CA ASN A 419 -34.46 -4.55 -0.78
C ASN A 419 -33.83 -4.84 -2.14
N THR A 420 -33.27 -3.82 -2.79
CA THR A 420 -32.55 -3.97 -4.06
C THR A 420 -31.36 -4.93 -3.90
N VAL A 421 -30.50 -4.73 -2.93
CA VAL A 421 -29.33 -5.60 -2.70
C VAL A 421 -29.73 -7.05 -2.43
N ASN A 422 -30.75 -7.27 -1.56
CA ASN A 422 -31.22 -8.63 -1.25
C ASN A 422 -31.89 -9.34 -2.43
N SER A 423 -32.49 -8.59 -3.38
CA SER A 423 -33.14 -9.16 -4.55
C SER A 423 -32.21 -9.58 -5.67
N LYS A 424 -30.92 -9.20 -5.63
CA LYS A 424 -29.97 -9.42 -6.73
C LYS A 424 -29.23 -10.76 -6.60
N GLY A 425 -29.51 -11.68 -7.51
CA GLY A 425 -28.87 -13.01 -7.52
C GLY A 425 -27.42 -13.06 -8.03
N CYS A 426 -26.85 -11.94 -8.50
CA CYS A 426 -25.44 -11.86 -8.91
C CYS A 426 -24.48 -11.64 -7.74
N LEU A 427 -24.97 -11.30 -6.55
CA LEU A 427 -24.19 -10.96 -5.39
C LEU A 427 -23.86 -12.18 -4.54
N GLY A 428 -22.68 -12.16 -3.91
CA GLY A 428 -22.31 -13.11 -2.86
C GLY A 428 -22.78 -12.67 -1.47
N THR A 429 -22.78 -13.61 -0.53
CA THR A 429 -23.15 -13.34 0.87
C THR A 429 -21.94 -13.13 1.79
N ASN A 430 -20.75 -13.53 1.38
CA ASN A 430 -19.52 -13.53 2.17
C ASN A 430 -18.41 -12.74 1.48
N CYS A 431 -18.51 -11.41 1.44
CA CYS A 431 -17.48 -10.57 0.84
C CYS A 431 -16.31 -10.28 1.79
N VAL A 432 -16.55 -10.32 3.10
CA VAL A 432 -15.56 -10.00 4.12
C VAL A 432 -15.63 -11.08 5.19
N THR A 433 -14.53 -11.75 5.44
CA THR A 433 -14.46 -12.67 6.57
C THR A 433 -14.29 -11.89 7.88
N SER A 434 -14.88 -12.40 8.95
CA SER A 434 -14.74 -11.83 10.31
C SER A 434 -13.37 -12.11 10.94
N CYS A 435 -12.37 -12.45 10.14
CA CYS A 435 -11.05 -12.86 10.59
C CYS A 435 -10.17 -11.66 10.94
N ALA A 436 -9.63 -11.62 12.13
CA ALA A 436 -8.62 -10.64 12.52
C ALA A 436 -7.32 -10.90 11.75
N LEU A 437 -6.85 -9.93 10.98
CA LEU A 437 -5.52 -9.99 10.33
C LEU A 437 -4.46 -9.84 11.41
N THR A 438 -3.83 -10.94 11.81
CA THR A 438 -2.90 -11.00 12.94
C THR A 438 -1.43 -10.96 12.53
N VAL A 439 -1.13 -11.26 11.25
CA VAL A 439 0.24 -11.22 10.72
C VAL A 439 0.77 -9.79 10.75
N THR A 440 1.94 -9.59 11.36
CA THR A 440 2.60 -8.30 11.52
C THR A 440 3.94 -8.19 10.78
N GLY A 441 4.39 -9.27 10.13
CA GLY A 441 5.61 -9.27 9.34
C GLY A 441 5.97 -10.64 8.76
N LEU A 442 7.03 -10.63 7.95
CA LEU A 442 7.64 -11.81 7.36
C LEU A 442 9.15 -11.63 7.36
N ASN A 443 9.88 -12.52 8.02
CA ASN A 443 11.34 -12.50 8.08
C ASN A 443 11.93 -13.61 7.20
N ILE A 444 12.73 -13.26 6.22
CA ILE A 444 13.50 -14.23 5.44
C ILE A 444 14.68 -14.72 6.29
N THR A 445 14.77 -16.02 6.52
CA THR A 445 15.79 -16.63 7.39
C THR A 445 16.94 -17.27 6.63
N SER A 446 16.69 -17.77 5.43
CA SER A 446 17.75 -18.27 4.54
C SER A 446 17.28 -18.28 3.09
N VAL A 447 18.22 -18.09 2.15
CA VAL A 447 18.02 -18.27 0.71
C VAL A 447 19.25 -18.99 0.17
N THR A 448 19.02 -20.09 -0.54
CA THR A 448 20.07 -20.87 -1.22
C THR A 448 19.81 -20.91 -2.74
N ALA A 449 20.56 -21.66 -3.49
CA ALA A 449 20.35 -21.80 -4.94
C ALA A 449 19.01 -22.48 -5.28
N THR A 450 18.52 -23.39 -4.40
CA THR A 450 17.34 -24.21 -4.69
C THR A 450 16.31 -24.21 -3.57
N SER A 451 16.50 -23.36 -2.54
CA SER A 451 15.56 -23.28 -1.41
C SER A 451 15.50 -21.88 -0.81
N ALA A 452 14.38 -21.59 -0.14
CA ALA A 452 14.20 -20.40 0.68
C ALA A 452 13.47 -20.77 1.96
N SER A 453 13.81 -20.10 3.06
CA SER A 453 13.10 -20.24 4.33
C SER A 453 12.72 -18.88 4.87
N ALA A 454 11.54 -18.80 5.49
CA ALA A 454 11.01 -17.59 6.09
C ALA A 454 10.27 -17.88 7.39
N THR A 455 10.12 -16.89 8.25
CA THR A 455 9.34 -16.99 9.48
C THR A 455 8.26 -15.92 9.50
N ILE A 456 7.02 -16.34 9.69
CA ILE A 456 5.86 -15.46 9.85
C ILE A 456 5.93 -14.78 11.22
N VAL A 457 5.82 -13.46 11.23
CA VAL A 457 5.75 -12.67 12.47
C VAL A 457 4.28 -12.44 12.82
N ASP A 458 3.83 -13.07 13.88
CA ASP A 458 2.46 -12.99 14.38
C ASP A 458 2.44 -13.37 15.86
N ALA A 459 1.85 -12.53 16.72
CA ALA A 459 1.81 -12.76 18.17
C ALA A 459 0.64 -13.67 18.57
N THR A 460 -0.47 -13.64 17.86
CA THR A 460 -1.77 -14.20 18.30
C THR A 460 -2.40 -15.20 17.34
N GLY A 461 -2.03 -15.17 16.06
CA GLY A 461 -2.55 -16.06 15.03
C GLY A 461 -2.07 -17.51 15.23
N THR A 462 -2.88 -18.46 14.80
CA THR A 462 -2.62 -19.91 14.90
C THR A 462 -2.62 -20.62 13.55
N SER A 463 -3.06 -19.94 12.48
CA SER A 463 -3.11 -20.48 11.12
C SER A 463 -2.85 -19.37 10.11
N TRP A 464 -2.06 -19.68 9.10
CA TRP A 464 -1.60 -18.70 8.10
C TRP A 464 -1.71 -19.28 6.70
N LYS A 465 -1.87 -18.37 5.75
CA LYS A 465 -1.83 -18.64 4.34
C LYS A 465 -0.52 -18.12 3.75
N TYR A 466 0.06 -18.89 2.84
CA TYR A 466 1.29 -18.48 2.15
C TYR A 466 1.18 -18.65 0.65
N ARG A 467 1.98 -17.89 -0.08
CA ARG A 467 2.19 -18.00 -1.53
C ARG A 467 3.65 -17.70 -1.84
N LEU A 468 4.24 -18.53 -2.69
CA LEU A 468 5.50 -18.28 -3.37
C LEU A 468 5.18 -18.14 -4.86
N ALA A 469 5.62 -17.05 -5.48
CA ALA A 469 5.40 -16.81 -6.91
C ALA A 469 6.66 -16.25 -7.57
N LYS A 470 6.84 -16.50 -8.87
CA LYS A 470 7.81 -15.83 -9.73
C LYS A 470 7.35 -14.41 -10.05
N MET A 471 8.24 -13.58 -10.59
CA MET A 471 7.93 -12.18 -10.95
C MET A 471 6.89 -12.07 -12.07
N ASP A 472 6.75 -13.07 -12.93
CA ASP A 472 5.70 -13.17 -13.95
C ASP A 472 4.31 -13.51 -13.39
N GLY A 473 4.20 -13.69 -12.07
CA GLY A 473 2.97 -14.06 -11.38
C GLY A 473 2.71 -15.57 -11.31
N THR A 474 3.58 -16.41 -11.87
CA THR A 474 3.47 -17.87 -11.78
C THR A 474 3.58 -18.33 -10.33
N VAL A 475 2.53 -18.93 -9.79
CA VAL A 475 2.50 -19.46 -8.43
C VAL A 475 3.25 -20.81 -8.41
N VAL A 476 4.34 -20.86 -7.62
CA VAL A 476 5.19 -22.04 -7.45
C VAL A 476 4.70 -22.90 -6.27
N ALA A 477 4.29 -22.25 -5.18
CA ALA A 477 3.72 -22.93 -4.02
C ALA A 477 2.70 -22.01 -3.34
N SER A 478 1.61 -22.59 -2.85
CA SER A 478 0.63 -21.88 -2.02
C SER A 478 -0.11 -22.87 -1.13
N GLY A 479 -0.62 -22.40 -0.01
CA GLY A 479 -1.37 -23.23 0.92
C GLY A 479 -1.61 -22.57 2.26
N ASN A 480 -2.18 -23.34 3.17
CA ASN A 480 -2.37 -22.96 4.57
C ASN A 480 -1.40 -23.73 5.47
N THR A 481 -1.02 -23.12 6.57
CA THR A 481 -0.10 -23.70 7.55
C THR A 481 -0.43 -23.25 8.97
N THR A 482 -0.15 -24.10 9.94
CA THR A 482 -0.15 -23.76 11.37
C THR A 482 1.27 -23.55 11.91
N ASN A 483 2.29 -23.70 11.05
CA ASN A 483 3.68 -23.48 11.40
C ASN A 483 4.12 -22.09 10.90
N LYS A 484 4.70 -21.28 11.78
CA LYS A 484 5.28 -19.99 11.41
C LYS A 484 6.53 -20.10 10.53
N ALA A 485 7.25 -21.22 10.61
CA ALA A 485 8.39 -21.49 9.75
C ALA A 485 7.91 -22.03 8.40
N LEU A 486 8.29 -21.35 7.33
CA LEU A 486 8.07 -21.75 5.94
C LEU A 486 9.39 -22.20 5.32
N THR A 487 9.36 -23.26 4.55
CA THR A 487 10.50 -23.73 3.77
C THR A 487 10.02 -24.13 2.38
N PHE A 488 10.69 -23.58 1.37
CA PHE A 488 10.44 -23.86 -0.04
C PHE A 488 11.67 -24.52 -0.64
N SER A 489 11.48 -25.56 -1.44
CA SER A 489 12.55 -26.33 -2.09
C SER A 489 12.27 -26.44 -3.59
N ASN A 490 13.27 -26.94 -4.35
CA ASN A 490 13.22 -27.10 -5.79
C ASN A 490 12.97 -25.76 -6.53
N LEU A 491 13.59 -24.69 -6.04
CA LEU A 491 13.57 -23.39 -6.69
C LEU A 491 14.62 -23.35 -7.80
N ASP A 492 14.38 -22.53 -8.82
CA ASP A 492 15.36 -22.24 -9.85
C ASP A 492 16.45 -21.31 -9.28
N GLN A 493 17.70 -21.59 -9.61
CA GLN A 493 18.81 -20.74 -9.18
C GLN A 493 18.81 -19.39 -9.93
N GLY A 494 19.36 -18.36 -9.28
CA GLY A 494 19.46 -17.02 -9.88
C GLY A 494 18.11 -16.39 -10.23
N THR A 495 17.04 -16.80 -9.56
CA THR A 495 15.67 -16.43 -9.92
C THR A 495 15.02 -15.63 -8.79
N TYR A 496 14.31 -14.56 -9.16
CA TYR A 496 13.52 -13.77 -8.23
C TYR A 496 12.18 -14.44 -7.92
N TYR A 497 11.83 -14.42 -6.64
CA TYR A 497 10.55 -14.88 -6.13
C TYR A 497 9.98 -13.88 -5.13
N THR A 498 8.67 -13.84 -5.00
CA THR A 498 7.97 -13.18 -3.91
C THR A 498 7.40 -14.22 -2.96
N ILE A 499 7.65 -14.07 -1.66
CA ILE A 499 7.01 -14.85 -0.60
C ILE A 499 5.98 -13.95 0.05
N ALA A 500 4.72 -14.33 -0.04
CA ALA A 500 3.60 -13.61 0.54
C ALA A 500 2.92 -14.43 1.63
N VAL A 501 2.53 -13.78 2.73
CA VAL A 501 1.84 -14.42 3.86
C VAL A 501 0.68 -13.58 4.36
N GLY A 502 -0.35 -14.25 4.84
CA GLY A 502 -1.51 -13.63 5.47
C GLY A 502 -2.10 -14.54 6.53
N THR A 503 -3.02 -14.01 7.34
CA THR A 503 -3.78 -14.83 8.29
C THR A 503 -4.69 -15.79 7.53
N ASP A 504 -4.72 -17.05 7.92
CA ASP A 504 -5.64 -18.04 7.34
C ASP A 504 -7.04 -17.81 7.91
N CYS A 505 -7.94 -17.37 7.05
CA CYS A 505 -9.36 -17.24 7.34
C CYS A 505 -10.13 -18.04 6.29
N SER A 506 -11.38 -18.41 6.57
CA SER A 506 -12.23 -19.07 5.59
C SER A 506 -12.51 -18.13 4.40
N GLY A 507 -11.85 -18.36 3.26
CA GLY A 507 -11.99 -17.58 2.02
C GLY A 507 -10.64 -17.15 1.40
N PRO A 508 -10.62 -16.67 0.14
CA PRO A 508 -9.42 -16.11 -0.46
C PRO A 508 -9.03 -14.80 0.23
N GLN A 509 -7.80 -14.67 0.70
CA GLN A 509 -7.32 -13.50 1.44
C GLN A 509 -6.25 -12.74 0.68
N ALA A 510 -6.22 -11.41 0.86
CA ALA A 510 -5.05 -10.61 0.55
C ALA A 510 -3.89 -11.02 1.46
N PHE A 511 -2.71 -11.18 0.88
CA PHE A 511 -1.50 -11.41 1.67
C PHE A 511 -1.09 -10.08 2.31
N ALA A 512 -0.98 -10.08 3.66
CA ALA A 512 -0.68 -8.88 4.42
C ALA A 512 0.78 -8.42 4.26
N TYR A 513 1.69 -9.37 3.98
CA TYR A 513 3.11 -9.10 3.81
C TYR A 513 3.65 -9.89 2.63
N GLU A 514 4.50 -9.23 1.84
CA GLU A 514 5.22 -9.82 0.72
C GLU A 514 6.69 -9.42 0.78
N GLN A 515 7.59 -10.36 0.54
CA GLN A 515 9.03 -10.14 0.52
C GLN A 515 9.62 -10.67 -0.78
N LEU A 516 10.43 -9.83 -1.42
CA LEU A 516 11.20 -10.19 -2.60
C LEU A 516 12.49 -10.90 -2.19
N ILE A 517 12.80 -12.02 -2.84
CA ILE A 517 14.04 -12.77 -2.66
C ILE A 517 14.68 -13.08 -4.01
N LEU A 518 16.00 -13.22 -4.04
CA LEU A 518 16.78 -13.73 -5.17
C LEU A 518 17.51 -15.00 -4.70
N THR A 519 17.22 -16.15 -5.32
CA THR A 519 17.94 -17.41 -5.04
C THR A 519 19.42 -17.27 -5.40
N ASP A 520 20.29 -18.02 -4.73
CA ASP A 520 21.68 -18.10 -5.10
C ASP A 520 21.88 -18.84 -6.43
N ALA A 521 23.03 -18.64 -7.04
CA ALA A 521 23.44 -19.34 -8.25
C ALA A 521 24.93 -19.59 -8.23
N ASP A 522 25.41 -20.34 -9.18
CA ASP A 522 26.84 -20.40 -9.49
C ASP A 522 27.26 -19.12 -10.24
N TRP A 523 27.52 -18.06 -9.46
CA TRP A 523 27.81 -16.75 -10.02
C TRP A 523 29.10 -16.70 -10.85
N CYS A 524 30.01 -17.64 -10.68
CA CYS A 524 31.19 -17.76 -11.52
C CYS A 524 30.96 -18.49 -12.85
N ALA A 525 29.80 -19.13 -13.02
CA ALA A 525 29.41 -19.78 -14.27
C ALA A 525 28.77 -18.82 -15.29
N GLY A 526 28.78 -17.51 -15.03
CA GLY A 526 28.24 -16.50 -15.93
C GLY A 526 26.72 -16.36 -15.88
N VAL A 527 26.08 -16.78 -14.77
CA VAL A 527 24.66 -16.55 -14.54
C VAL A 527 24.42 -15.03 -14.49
N PRO A 528 23.48 -14.48 -15.28
CA PRO A 528 23.20 -13.06 -15.28
C PRO A 528 22.59 -12.61 -13.94
N PHE A 529 23.01 -11.46 -13.47
CA PHE A 529 22.38 -10.74 -12.36
C PHE A 529 21.61 -9.55 -12.95
N THR A 530 20.28 -9.67 -12.99
CA THR A 530 19.39 -8.62 -13.47
C THR A 530 18.63 -7.97 -12.31
N ASP A 531 17.88 -6.93 -12.57
CA ASP A 531 16.79 -6.49 -11.72
C ASP A 531 15.61 -7.49 -11.75
N PRO A 532 14.58 -7.31 -10.88
CA PRO A 532 13.43 -8.22 -10.83
C PRO A 532 12.55 -8.25 -12.09
N GLY A 533 12.59 -7.22 -12.93
CA GLY A 533 11.90 -7.18 -14.23
C GLY A 533 12.61 -8.04 -15.29
N GLY A 534 13.88 -8.39 -15.07
CA GLY A 534 14.71 -9.14 -16.00
C GLY A 534 15.06 -8.32 -17.24
N GLU A 535 15.44 -9.00 -18.33
CA GLU A 535 15.88 -8.33 -19.58
C GLU A 535 14.74 -7.65 -20.36
N ASN A 536 13.47 -7.90 -20.01
CA ASN A 536 12.33 -7.49 -20.84
C ASN A 536 11.32 -6.56 -20.16
N ALA A 537 11.54 -6.20 -18.91
CA ALA A 537 10.65 -5.31 -18.15
C ALA A 537 11.44 -4.44 -17.18
N ASN A 538 10.87 -3.33 -16.76
CA ASN A 538 11.46 -2.46 -15.75
C ASN A 538 11.42 -3.13 -14.36
N TYR A 539 12.33 -2.70 -13.45
CA TYR A 539 12.18 -3.00 -12.03
C TYR A 539 10.89 -2.36 -11.48
N GLY A 540 10.41 -2.79 -10.32
CA GLY A 540 9.18 -2.25 -9.72
C GLY A 540 9.43 -1.07 -8.79
N ASP A 541 8.36 -0.31 -8.50
CA ASP A 541 8.34 0.77 -7.52
C ASP A 541 8.55 0.25 -6.09
N SER A 542 9.13 1.09 -5.21
CA SER A 542 9.28 0.83 -3.77
C SER A 542 10.00 -0.48 -3.43
N GLN A 543 10.91 -0.93 -4.28
CA GLN A 543 11.69 -2.15 -4.05
C GLN A 543 12.92 -1.87 -3.19
N ILE A 544 13.21 -2.80 -2.30
CA ILE A 544 14.47 -2.85 -1.56
C ILE A 544 15.09 -4.23 -1.80
N ILE A 545 16.20 -4.25 -2.53
CA ILE A 545 16.94 -5.47 -2.84
C ILE A 545 18.27 -5.39 -2.11
N ILE A 546 18.58 -6.36 -1.27
CA ILE A 546 19.89 -6.52 -0.65
C ILE A 546 20.33 -7.96 -0.91
N LYS A 547 21.39 -8.12 -1.70
CA LYS A 547 21.94 -9.44 -2.00
C LYS A 547 23.44 -9.43 -1.84
N THR A 548 23.93 -10.41 -1.09
CA THR A 548 25.35 -10.70 -0.98
C THR A 548 25.69 -11.87 -1.87
N PHE A 549 26.68 -11.68 -2.72
CA PHE A 549 27.23 -12.67 -3.64
C PHE A 549 28.55 -13.18 -3.11
N TYR A 550 28.71 -14.49 -3.10
CA TYR A 550 29.95 -15.15 -2.69
C TYR A 550 30.58 -15.90 -3.86
N PRO A 551 31.92 -16.05 -3.90
CA PRO A 551 32.53 -16.97 -4.85
C PRO A 551 31.94 -18.37 -4.69
N SER A 552 31.45 -18.95 -5.79
CA SER A 552 30.90 -20.29 -5.84
C SER A 552 31.99 -21.36 -5.99
N THR A 553 31.60 -22.64 -5.95
CA THR A 553 32.54 -23.77 -6.02
C THR A 553 33.24 -23.90 -7.39
N THR A 554 32.67 -23.33 -8.45
CA THR A 554 33.27 -23.27 -9.79
C THR A 554 34.28 -22.15 -9.97
N CYS A 555 34.30 -21.17 -9.03
CA CYS A 555 35.36 -20.18 -9.00
C CYS A 555 36.68 -20.82 -8.65
N ALA A 556 37.78 -20.23 -9.14
CA ALA A 556 39.12 -20.66 -8.72
C ALA A 556 39.30 -20.55 -7.19
N PRO A 557 40.11 -21.41 -6.57
CA PRO A 557 40.40 -21.33 -5.13
C PRO A 557 40.84 -19.93 -4.71
N ASN A 558 40.25 -19.38 -3.66
CA ASN A 558 40.50 -18.02 -3.16
C ASN A 558 40.14 -16.90 -4.15
N ALA A 559 39.27 -17.17 -5.11
CA ALA A 559 38.79 -16.17 -6.06
C ALA A 559 38.09 -14.99 -5.35
N LYS A 560 38.18 -13.85 -5.97
CA LYS A 560 37.41 -12.66 -5.64
C LYS A 560 36.38 -12.42 -6.75
N LEU A 561 35.18 -12.06 -6.38
CA LEU A 561 34.16 -11.68 -7.37
C LEU A 561 34.51 -10.33 -7.98
N LYS A 562 34.28 -10.21 -9.28
CA LYS A 562 34.28 -8.96 -10.03
C LYS A 562 32.91 -8.81 -10.67
N LEU A 563 32.15 -7.80 -10.26
CA LEU A 563 30.85 -7.45 -10.81
C LEU A 563 31.03 -6.53 -12.01
N VAL A 564 30.48 -6.94 -13.15
CA VAL A 564 30.53 -6.21 -14.42
C VAL A 564 29.10 -5.98 -14.92
N PHE A 565 28.73 -4.72 -15.08
CA PHE A 565 27.47 -4.33 -15.67
C PHE A 565 27.62 -4.23 -17.18
N THR A 566 26.66 -4.76 -17.91
CA THR A 566 26.54 -4.61 -19.38
C THR A 566 25.47 -3.62 -19.76
N GLU A 567 24.42 -3.51 -18.91
CA GLU A 567 23.34 -2.54 -19.05
C GLU A 567 23.04 -1.95 -17.67
N PHE A 568 22.67 -0.65 -17.65
CA PHE A 568 22.28 0.03 -16.43
C PHE A 568 21.40 1.24 -16.77
N ALA A 569 20.19 1.27 -16.22
CA ALA A 569 19.28 2.40 -16.27
C ALA A 569 18.40 2.41 -15.01
N THR A 570 18.54 3.45 -14.18
CA THR A 570 17.68 3.70 -13.03
C THR A 570 17.20 5.14 -13.06
N GLU A 571 16.09 5.45 -12.39
CA GLU A 571 15.61 6.83 -12.32
C GLU A 571 16.68 7.72 -11.68
N GLN A 572 17.11 8.74 -12.43
CA GLN A 572 18.21 9.61 -12.04
C GLN A 572 17.88 10.41 -10.79
N GLY A 573 18.63 10.19 -9.71
CA GLY A 573 18.52 10.95 -8.47
C GLY A 573 17.39 10.52 -7.52
N TYR A 574 16.65 9.45 -7.85
CA TYR A 574 15.58 8.91 -7.03
C TYR A 574 15.80 7.42 -6.72
N ASP A 575 16.20 6.62 -7.71
CA ASP A 575 16.49 5.21 -7.54
C ASP A 575 17.99 4.97 -7.47
N PHE A 576 18.43 4.25 -6.44
CA PHE A 576 19.85 4.17 -6.11
C PHE A 576 20.35 2.74 -5.96
N MET A 577 21.47 2.47 -6.59
CA MET A 577 22.28 1.28 -6.31
C MET A 577 23.52 1.63 -5.50
N ASN A 578 23.88 0.76 -4.57
CA ASN A 578 25.12 0.80 -3.82
C ASN A 578 25.80 -0.56 -3.91
N VAL A 579 27.10 -0.58 -4.20
CA VAL A 579 27.91 -1.80 -4.27
C VAL A 579 28.96 -1.74 -3.19
N TYR A 580 29.02 -2.79 -2.35
CA TYR A 580 29.87 -2.87 -1.18
C TYR A 580 30.94 -3.95 -1.36
N ASP A 581 32.18 -3.65 -0.97
CA ASP A 581 33.31 -4.58 -0.96
C ASP A 581 33.27 -5.45 0.29
N GLY A 582 32.50 -6.51 0.26
CA GLY A 582 32.39 -7.44 1.37
C GLY A 582 31.00 -8.02 1.61
N PRO A 583 30.80 -8.76 2.72
CA PRO A 583 29.65 -9.62 2.94
C PRO A 583 28.41 -8.91 3.52
N SER A 584 28.38 -7.59 3.59
CA SER A 584 27.23 -6.86 4.13
C SER A 584 27.17 -5.40 3.67
N THR A 585 26.06 -4.73 3.90
CA THR A 585 25.91 -3.27 3.69
C THR A 585 26.72 -2.42 4.69
N GLY A 586 27.30 -3.04 5.71
CA GLY A 586 28.29 -2.42 6.60
C GLY A 586 29.72 -2.41 6.04
N SER A 587 29.97 -3.11 4.94
CA SER A 587 31.27 -3.12 4.25
C SER A 587 31.51 -1.80 3.52
N PRO A 588 32.79 -1.44 3.20
CA PRO A 588 33.07 -0.23 2.44
C PRO A 588 32.37 -0.21 1.08
N ARG A 589 31.85 0.95 0.67
CA ARG A 589 31.31 1.13 -0.68
C ARG A 589 32.45 1.31 -1.68
N PHE A 590 32.34 0.68 -2.85
CA PHE A 590 33.30 0.89 -3.95
C PHE A 590 33.34 2.33 -4.45
N THR A 591 32.22 3.03 -4.38
CA THR A 591 32.08 4.43 -4.81
C THR A 591 32.29 5.44 -3.68
N GLY A 592 32.79 5.00 -2.50
CA GLY A 592 32.88 5.85 -1.32
C GLY A 592 31.51 6.30 -0.81
N GLY A 593 31.23 7.61 -0.85
CA GLY A 593 29.94 8.17 -0.43
C GLY A 593 28.91 8.28 -1.53
N THR A 594 29.28 8.13 -2.81
CA THR A 594 28.39 8.36 -3.96
C THR A 594 27.46 7.17 -4.19
N GLN A 595 26.18 7.45 -4.40
CA GLN A 595 25.19 6.46 -4.82
C GLN A 595 25.15 6.40 -6.35
N ILE A 596 24.91 5.21 -6.90
CA ILE A 596 24.84 4.98 -8.34
C ILE A 596 23.38 5.16 -8.77
N SER A 597 23.13 5.99 -9.79
CA SER A 597 21.82 6.34 -10.32
C SER A 597 21.92 6.82 -11.76
N GLY A 598 20.86 6.70 -12.55
CA GLY A 598 20.79 7.11 -13.95
C GLY A 598 21.21 6.01 -14.92
N ASN A 599 21.74 6.39 -16.09
CA ASN A 599 22.00 5.48 -17.22
C ASN A 599 23.50 5.29 -17.54
N THR A 600 24.40 5.70 -16.64
CA THR A 600 25.83 5.46 -16.83
C THR A 600 26.20 4.09 -16.28
N ILE A 601 26.76 3.21 -17.10
CA ILE A 601 27.20 1.87 -16.69
C ILE A 601 28.28 2.02 -15.60
N PRO A 602 28.03 1.49 -14.38
CA PRO A 602 28.98 1.62 -13.28
C PRO A 602 30.03 0.52 -13.24
N GLY A 603 31.14 0.75 -12.56
CA GLY A 603 32.17 -0.25 -12.29
C GLY A 603 33.23 -0.37 -13.39
N PRO A 604 33.81 -1.56 -13.62
CA PRO A 604 33.60 -2.81 -12.88
C PRO A 604 34.07 -2.76 -11.42
N PHE A 605 33.48 -3.59 -10.55
CA PHE A 605 33.77 -3.65 -9.12
C PHE A 605 34.43 -4.97 -8.76
N THR A 606 35.69 -4.95 -8.29
CA THR A 606 36.43 -6.15 -7.90
C THR A 606 36.59 -6.21 -6.38
N SER A 607 36.09 -7.28 -5.74
CA SER A 607 36.23 -7.44 -4.29
C SER A 607 37.67 -7.54 -3.84
N THR A 608 38.01 -6.78 -2.82
CA THR A 608 39.29 -6.89 -2.08
C THR A 608 39.10 -7.57 -0.72
N HIS A 609 37.86 -7.79 -0.30
CA HIS A 609 37.56 -8.40 0.98
C HIS A 609 38.08 -9.86 1.08
N SER A 610 38.44 -10.29 2.30
CA SER A 610 38.98 -11.63 2.52
C SER A 610 38.09 -12.77 2.02
N THR A 611 36.76 -12.62 2.12
CA THR A 611 35.76 -13.59 1.63
C THR A 611 35.58 -13.58 0.12
N GLY A 612 36.05 -12.56 -0.59
CA GLY A 612 35.80 -12.38 -2.03
C GLY A 612 34.38 -11.95 -2.37
N ALA A 613 33.56 -11.64 -1.38
CA ALA A 613 32.14 -11.32 -1.55
C ALA A 613 31.92 -9.87 -2.02
N ILE A 614 30.80 -9.66 -2.71
CA ILE A 614 30.24 -8.34 -3.06
C ILE A 614 28.80 -8.30 -2.57
N THR A 615 28.41 -7.21 -1.91
CA THR A 615 27.00 -6.95 -1.55
C THR A 615 26.46 -5.83 -2.43
N VAL A 616 25.28 -6.05 -3.02
CA VAL A 616 24.54 -5.03 -3.77
C VAL A 616 23.30 -4.67 -2.98
N ARG A 617 23.03 -3.36 -2.87
CA ARG A 617 21.76 -2.82 -2.36
C ARG A 617 21.17 -1.89 -3.39
N PHE A 618 19.96 -2.20 -3.84
CA PHE A 618 19.16 -1.34 -4.70
C PHE A 618 17.91 -0.88 -3.94
N ILE A 619 17.51 0.37 -4.14
CA ILE A 619 16.29 0.95 -3.60
C ILE A 619 15.66 1.75 -4.72
N SER A 620 14.40 1.46 -5.04
CA SER A 620 13.55 2.31 -5.85
C SER A 620 12.54 3.06 -4.98
N ASP A 621 12.20 4.27 -5.40
CA ASP A 621 11.15 5.05 -4.79
C ASP A 621 9.75 4.63 -5.34
N PRO A 622 8.63 5.25 -4.95
CA PRO A 622 7.29 4.93 -5.49
C PRO A 622 7.02 5.54 -6.87
N GLY A 623 8.01 6.13 -7.52
CA GLY A 623 7.88 6.93 -8.72
C GLY A 623 8.06 6.18 -10.03
N ALA A 624 8.82 6.78 -10.96
CA ALA A 624 9.11 6.22 -12.27
C ALA A 624 10.11 5.06 -12.17
N THR A 625 9.98 4.08 -13.08
CA THR A 625 10.89 2.93 -13.17
C THR A 625 11.55 2.90 -14.54
N GLU A 626 12.79 2.45 -14.57
CA GLU A 626 13.60 2.33 -15.80
C GLU A 626 13.93 0.85 -16.08
N ALA A 627 14.66 0.58 -17.16
CA ALA A 627 14.98 -0.77 -17.62
C ALA A 627 15.85 -1.61 -16.66
N GLY A 628 16.36 -1.01 -15.57
CA GLY A 628 17.14 -1.69 -14.56
C GLY A 628 18.58 -2.01 -14.99
N TRP A 629 19.03 -3.23 -14.76
CA TRP A 629 20.39 -3.62 -15.07
C TRP A 629 20.52 -5.06 -15.53
N VAL A 630 21.53 -5.28 -16.37
CA VAL A 630 22.08 -6.59 -16.68
C VAL A 630 23.56 -6.60 -16.27
N ALA A 631 23.94 -7.55 -15.44
CA ALA A 631 25.29 -7.70 -14.96
C ALA A 631 25.68 -9.18 -14.86
N HIS A 632 26.97 -9.45 -14.74
CA HIS A 632 27.50 -10.78 -14.47
C HIS A 632 28.70 -10.71 -13.55
N PHE A 633 29.07 -11.85 -12.99
CA PHE A 633 30.23 -11.97 -12.17
C PHE A 633 31.36 -12.69 -12.90
N GLU A 634 32.56 -12.11 -12.81
CA GLU A 634 33.81 -12.74 -13.19
C GLU A 634 34.55 -13.15 -11.93
N SER A 635 35.35 -14.21 -12.00
CA SER A 635 36.30 -14.54 -10.91
C SER A 635 37.63 -13.90 -11.18
N SER A 636 38.14 -13.09 -10.23
CA SER A 636 39.50 -12.61 -10.28
C SER A 636 40.30 -13.23 -9.16
N ILE A 637 41.47 -13.74 -9.50
CA ILE A 637 42.46 -14.13 -8.52
C ILE A 637 43.33 -12.89 -8.31
N LEU A 638 43.32 -12.32 -7.09
CA LEU A 638 44.35 -11.36 -6.67
C LEU A 638 45.66 -12.12 -6.44
N GLY A 639 46.22 -12.63 -7.50
CA GLY A 639 47.48 -13.31 -7.58
C GLY A 639 47.91 -13.25 -9.03
N VAL A 640 49.18 -13.22 -9.27
CA VAL A 640 49.74 -13.23 -10.63
C VAL A 640 48.98 -14.30 -11.42
N ASN A 641 48.29 -13.88 -12.49
CA ASN A 641 47.70 -14.83 -13.43
C ASN A 641 48.86 -15.74 -13.91
N ASP A 642 48.91 -16.97 -13.39
CA ASP A 642 49.45 -18.05 -14.19
C ASP A 642 48.44 -18.31 -15.29
N ALA A 643 48.36 -17.40 -16.27
CA ALA A 643 47.81 -17.76 -17.56
C ALA A 643 48.60 -19.02 -17.96
N ALA A 644 47.91 -20.16 -18.04
CA ALA A 644 48.38 -21.38 -18.65
C ALA A 644 48.41 -21.19 -20.18
N LEU A 645 49.01 -20.11 -20.61
CA LEU A 645 49.72 -20.04 -21.88
C LEU A 645 51.04 -20.71 -21.59
N SER A 646 51.39 -21.77 -22.33
CA SER A 646 52.67 -22.39 -22.37
C SER A 646 53.71 -21.30 -22.68
N SER A 647 54.08 -20.51 -21.65
CA SER A 647 55.21 -19.60 -21.81
C SER A 647 56.44 -20.48 -21.87
N ASP A 648 57.16 -20.37 -22.94
CA ASP A 648 58.43 -21.06 -23.14
C ASP A 648 59.51 -20.68 -22.10
N VAL A 649 59.16 -19.78 -21.15
CA VAL A 649 60.00 -19.34 -20.04
C VAL A 649 59.74 -20.19 -18.80
N ASN A 650 60.74 -20.88 -18.29
CA ASN A 650 60.73 -21.62 -17.03
C ASN A 650 61.73 -21.03 -16.03
N ILE A 651 61.34 -20.94 -14.76
CA ILE A 651 62.22 -20.53 -13.67
C ILE A 651 62.27 -21.67 -12.64
N SER A 652 63.41 -22.32 -12.51
CA SER A 652 63.59 -23.43 -11.58
C SER A 652 64.74 -23.15 -10.61
N GLN A 653 64.59 -23.61 -9.37
CA GLN A 653 65.64 -23.51 -8.36
C GLN A 653 66.80 -24.46 -8.74
N THR A 654 68.04 -23.97 -8.65
CA THR A 654 69.21 -24.82 -8.83
C THR A 654 69.54 -25.59 -7.56
N ALA A 655 70.58 -26.42 -7.59
CA ALA A 655 71.04 -27.13 -6.40
C ALA A 655 71.55 -26.21 -5.27
N THR A 656 71.82 -24.94 -5.60
CA THR A 656 72.22 -23.92 -4.63
C THR A 656 70.96 -23.17 -4.14
N ALA A 657 70.76 -23.18 -2.83
CA ALA A 657 69.57 -22.50 -2.24
C ALA A 657 69.58 -21.00 -2.54
N GLY A 658 68.46 -20.48 -3.02
CA GLY A 658 68.23 -19.09 -3.41
C GLY A 658 68.80 -18.71 -4.78
N VAL A 659 69.34 -19.68 -5.53
CA VAL A 659 69.80 -19.48 -6.91
C VAL A 659 68.82 -20.17 -7.86
N PHE A 660 68.36 -19.43 -8.87
CA PHE A 660 67.37 -19.93 -9.86
C PHE A 660 67.96 -19.86 -11.26
N SER A 661 67.55 -20.80 -12.10
CA SER A 661 67.83 -20.79 -13.53
C SER A 661 66.55 -20.34 -14.27
N ILE A 662 66.67 -19.31 -15.06
CA ILE A 662 65.62 -18.88 -16.02
C ILE A 662 65.99 -19.54 -17.36
N THR A 663 65.11 -20.35 -17.90
CA THR A 663 65.29 -20.99 -19.21
C THR A 663 64.15 -20.60 -20.13
N SER A 664 64.43 -20.37 -21.40
CA SER A 664 63.47 -20.01 -22.42
C SER A 664 63.88 -20.57 -23.80
N LYS A 665 62.91 -20.84 -24.68
CA LYS A 665 63.17 -21.15 -26.08
C LYS A 665 63.70 -19.94 -26.85
N ASP A 666 63.22 -18.76 -26.47
CA ASP A 666 63.63 -17.50 -27.07
C ASP A 666 64.68 -16.84 -26.19
N LYS A 667 65.52 -15.97 -26.77
CA LYS A 667 66.58 -15.27 -26.00
C LYS A 667 65.97 -14.40 -24.91
N VAL A 668 66.37 -14.58 -23.67
CA VAL A 668 66.10 -13.70 -22.54
C VAL A 668 66.94 -12.43 -22.72
N LEU A 669 66.27 -11.31 -22.88
CA LEU A 669 66.91 -10.00 -23.05
C LEU A 669 67.17 -9.32 -21.71
N SER A 670 66.24 -9.44 -20.79
CA SER A 670 66.38 -8.88 -19.44
C SER A 670 65.43 -9.56 -18.44
N TYR A 671 65.73 -9.39 -17.16
CA TYR A 671 64.76 -9.71 -16.11
C TYR A 671 64.80 -8.65 -15.00
N SER A 672 63.65 -8.49 -14.31
CA SER A 672 63.53 -7.64 -13.11
C SER A 672 62.87 -8.44 -11.98
N VAL A 673 63.32 -8.24 -10.76
CA VAL A 673 62.86 -8.95 -9.57
C VAL A 673 62.28 -7.95 -8.57
N PHE A 674 61.11 -8.23 -8.09
CA PHE A 674 60.41 -7.40 -7.12
C PHE A 674 60.11 -8.22 -5.85
N ASP A 675 60.23 -7.60 -4.69
CA ASP A 675 59.81 -8.19 -3.42
C ASP A 675 58.26 -8.12 -3.27
N ALA A 676 57.74 -8.65 -2.16
CA ALA A 676 56.28 -8.69 -1.88
C ALA A 676 55.67 -7.28 -1.72
N SER A 677 56.46 -6.23 -1.53
CA SER A 677 56.00 -4.84 -1.48
C SER A 677 55.92 -4.16 -2.86
N GLY A 678 56.37 -4.85 -3.91
CA GLY A 678 56.50 -4.29 -5.27
C GLY A 678 57.79 -3.51 -5.50
N LYS A 679 58.73 -3.49 -4.54
CA LYS A 679 60.03 -2.84 -4.67
C LYS A 679 60.94 -3.70 -5.54
N MET A 680 61.57 -3.10 -6.55
CA MET A 680 62.60 -3.78 -7.36
C MET A 680 63.84 -4.05 -6.50
N VAL A 681 64.23 -5.32 -6.40
CA VAL A 681 65.36 -5.77 -5.59
C VAL A 681 66.56 -6.26 -6.43
N SER A 682 66.28 -6.72 -7.67
CA SER A 682 67.36 -7.17 -8.57
C SER A 682 66.95 -6.98 -10.04
N LYS A 683 67.87 -6.84 -10.94
CA LYS A 683 67.65 -6.82 -12.39
C LYS A 683 68.92 -7.40 -13.11
N GLY A 684 68.64 -8.09 -14.21
CA GLY A 684 69.60 -8.50 -15.20
C GLY A 684 69.28 -7.85 -16.56
N ALA A 685 70.23 -7.12 -17.12
CA ALA A 685 70.09 -6.46 -18.42
C ALA A 685 71.12 -7.00 -19.41
N LYS A 686 70.77 -7.04 -20.74
CA LYS A 686 71.61 -7.54 -21.84
C LYS A 686 72.04 -9.00 -21.64
N VAL A 687 71.11 -9.85 -21.24
CA VAL A 687 71.35 -11.30 -21.03
C VAL A 687 71.65 -11.99 -22.38
N ASP A 688 70.89 -11.73 -23.39
CA ASP A 688 71.00 -12.24 -24.79
C ASP A 688 71.33 -13.76 -24.88
N SER A 689 70.68 -14.57 -24.02
CA SER A 689 70.86 -16.01 -23.89
C SER A 689 69.50 -16.72 -23.63
N THR A 690 69.39 -17.97 -24.02
CA THR A 690 68.28 -18.82 -23.68
C THR A 690 68.27 -19.31 -22.23
N VAL A 691 69.33 -19.05 -21.49
CA VAL A 691 69.45 -19.39 -20.08
C VAL A 691 70.04 -18.18 -19.34
N ALA A 692 69.45 -17.80 -18.23
CA ALA A 692 69.91 -16.76 -17.32
C ALA A 692 69.96 -17.27 -15.89
N LYS A 693 71.02 -16.81 -15.13
CA LYS A 693 71.07 -17.11 -13.70
C LYS A 693 70.47 -15.95 -12.90
N LEU A 694 69.60 -16.28 -11.99
CA LEU A 694 69.00 -15.37 -11.02
C LEU A 694 69.49 -15.76 -9.62
N ASP A 695 70.23 -14.89 -8.99
CA ASP A 695 70.78 -15.14 -7.66
C ASP A 695 70.11 -14.26 -6.62
N LEU A 696 69.33 -14.88 -5.77
CA LEU A 696 68.60 -14.26 -4.65
C LEU A 696 69.23 -14.70 -3.30
N SER A 697 70.39 -15.35 -3.29
CA SER A 697 70.96 -15.94 -2.09
C SER A 697 71.34 -14.91 -0.98
N SER A 698 71.50 -13.63 -1.33
CA SER A 698 71.77 -12.54 -0.40
C SER A 698 70.52 -11.84 0.11
N PHE A 699 69.31 -12.14 -0.45
CA PHE A 699 68.07 -11.45 -0.07
C PHE A 699 67.28 -12.23 1.03
N PRO A 700 66.39 -11.62 1.79
CA PRO A 700 65.60 -12.32 2.82
C PRO A 700 64.75 -13.49 2.24
N ARG A 701 64.46 -14.50 3.07
CA ARG A 701 63.53 -15.57 2.66
C ARG A 701 62.13 -14.98 2.48
N GLY A 702 61.46 -15.32 1.37
CA GLY A 702 60.15 -14.80 1.06
C GLY A 702 59.75 -15.02 -0.40
N THR A 703 58.65 -14.39 -0.76
CA THR A 703 58.11 -14.42 -2.12
C THR A 703 58.68 -13.27 -2.95
N TYR A 704 59.11 -13.58 -4.16
CA TYR A 704 59.61 -12.64 -5.16
C TYR A 704 58.85 -12.81 -6.47
N VAL A 705 58.62 -11.72 -7.16
CA VAL A 705 58.03 -11.68 -8.50
C VAL A 705 59.11 -11.38 -9.50
N VAL A 706 59.30 -12.26 -10.47
CA VAL A 706 60.34 -12.15 -11.50
C VAL A 706 59.63 -11.88 -12.84
N SER A 707 59.90 -10.71 -13.43
CA SER A 707 59.47 -10.36 -14.77
C SER A 707 60.63 -10.61 -15.74
N VAL A 708 60.42 -11.49 -16.71
CA VAL A 708 61.42 -11.89 -17.72
C VAL A 708 60.98 -11.39 -19.07
N THR A 709 61.80 -10.61 -19.75
CA THR A 709 61.56 -10.13 -21.11
C THR A 709 62.41 -10.95 -22.08
N THR A 710 61.77 -11.60 -23.00
CA THR A 710 62.38 -12.32 -24.13
C THR A 710 62.30 -11.50 -25.42
N SER A 711 62.83 -12.04 -26.52
CA SER A 711 62.71 -11.40 -27.84
C SER A 711 61.27 -11.38 -28.37
N LYS A 712 60.35 -12.11 -27.79
CA LYS A 712 58.93 -12.19 -28.22
C LYS A 712 57.94 -11.62 -27.22
N GLU A 713 58.15 -11.84 -25.91
CA GLU A 713 57.16 -11.50 -24.88
C GLU A 713 57.81 -11.13 -23.55
N THR A 714 57.03 -10.55 -22.64
CA THR A 714 57.43 -10.37 -21.23
C THR A 714 56.54 -11.27 -20.36
N VAL A 715 57.16 -12.16 -19.60
CA VAL A 715 56.52 -13.12 -18.72
C VAL A 715 56.86 -12.83 -17.28
N THR A 716 55.86 -12.88 -16.40
CA THR A 716 56.04 -12.68 -14.96
C THR A 716 55.76 -13.97 -14.20
N LYS A 717 56.73 -14.41 -13.37
CA LYS A 717 56.57 -15.62 -12.56
C LYS A 717 56.94 -15.36 -11.10
N LYS A 718 56.29 -16.10 -10.21
CA LYS A 718 56.54 -16.06 -8.77
C LYS A 718 57.59 -17.10 -8.42
N VAL A 719 58.59 -16.71 -7.61
CA VAL A 719 59.56 -17.61 -7.01
C VAL A 719 59.59 -17.45 -5.50
N ILE A 720 59.87 -18.51 -4.81
CA ILE A 720 60.00 -18.53 -3.34
C ILE A 720 61.46 -18.84 -2.99
N ARG A 721 62.09 -17.94 -2.24
CA ARG A 721 63.42 -18.14 -1.72
C ARG A 721 63.41 -18.72 -0.33
#